data_58bfda061b0acac11e4f389df09d8c23
#
_entry.id   58bfda061b0acac11e4f389df09d8c23
#
_cell.length_a   1.000
_cell.length_b   1.000
_cell.length_c   1.000
_cell.angle_alpha   90.00
_cell.angle_beta   90.00
_cell.angle_gamma   90.00
#
_symmetry.space_group_name_H-M   'P 1'
#
loop_
_entity.id
_entity.type
_entity.pdbx_description
1 polymer ?
#
loop_
_entity_poly.entity_id
_entity_poly.type
_entity_poly.pdbx_seq_one_letter_code
_entity_poly.pdbx_strand_id
1 'polypeptide(L)'
;MTFVQSSQPADAALEAAIRAWLAAFPPATPALVVPIFNAFEHVLECVQSLAATVDATTPVLLIDDASTDPRVQATFTDTAQFGPNFGYFRKESNSGFVGSCNLGFAAADRRDVVLVNSDTLYPPGWLERLRAAAYARANVATATPLTNHGSMVSVPQRNRPMESIPGDLRVEEADARIQAASRRLRPLIPTGIGHCTYVRRSALEIVGFFDWAFAPGYGEEVDLSLRAVTAGFVHVVADDLFIFHKGAKSFSAEGQEKRQRMKDAHEALIDTRYPWYRAWVAEESADPGSPLAQALDRAATALVGPRLAIDATFVNPTTTGTMVVSLELIRAFGALARQHAHVTVLVRSGWPDEMRRTLLEYVDDVRPVGDFHELAGPQFDLMVRFLQALTPEDLLRLRTLARRFVVMQLDLIAYANPAYQRSYAEWQRYRTMTDLTFAYADGIAFNSGDVYADAVQRGLAVPEGRTCIAYNGVDHHFHRAGAHPPKRGDEIPAGDFVLVLGTNFLHKNRAYAIRLSEALMTRHGWAGKLVFAGPSVAYGGDGAQIAAALQASPRTAARFVDVGFVDEAEKRWLLEQAALVLYPSTAEGFGLIPFEAAAAGTPTLTARVSSLPEVLGEDVRYLTFDHEEDVAAVWALLSDPERAAAQLAAIQARSARFRWDEVAARIRQLCDEVLTAPPRSNQMREQVQAVRRLLQPGALDGRADKSWRQRLQFGLHIIRTEGLRPFAQEVKQYLRWVLK
;
A
#
# COMPACT_ATOMS: atom_id res chain seq x y z
N MET A 1 16.58 32.55 -31.49
CA MET A 1 15.99 32.77 -30.16
C MET A 1 16.41 34.14 -29.68
N THR A 2 15.47 35.02 -29.36
CA THR A 2 15.78 36.36 -28.83
C THR A 2 16.04 36.16 -27.32
N PHE A 3 17.30 36.37 -26.91
CA PHE A 3 17.65 36.28 -25.50
C PHE A 3 17.06 37.47 -24.71
N VAL A 4 16.26 37.17 -23.68
CA VAL A 4 15.70 38.20 -22.81
C VAL A 4 16.69 38.46 -21.67
N GLN A 5 17.38 39.60 -21.69
CA GLN A 5 18.41 39.95 -20.67
C GLN A 5 18.10 41.23 -19.89
N SER A 6 16.91 41.84 -20.12
CA SER A 6 16.56 43.10 -19.49
C SER A 6 15.25 43.04 -18.71
N SER A 7 15.18 43.84 -17.66
CA SER A 7 13.94 44.26 -17.04
C SER A 7 13.14 45.16 -17.99
N GLN A 8 11.90 45.47 -17.66
CA GLN A 8 11.16 46.49 -18.41
C GLN A 8 11.83 47.86 -18.27
N PRO A 9 11.80 48.71 -19.31
CA PRO A 9 12.34 50.06 -19.22
C PRO A 9 11.76 50.89 -18.06
N ALA A 10 10.51 50.67 -17.69
CA ALA A 10 9.84 51.33 -16.55
C ALA A 10 10.49 50.93 -15.20
N ASP A 11 11.15 49.82 -15.09
CA ASP A 11 11.80 49.33 -13.85
C ASP A 11 13.30 49.73 -13.74
N ALA A 12 13.86 50.44 -14.72
CA ALA A 12 15.31 50.75 -14.78
C ALA A 12 15.86 51.47 -13.56
N ALA A 13 15.10 52.44 -13.01
CA ALA A 13 15.47 53.18 -11.80
C ALA A 13 15.47 52.25 -10.57
N LEU A 14 14.47 51.34 -10.47
CA LEU A 14 14.35 50.39 -9.40
C LEU A 14 15.44 49.32 -9.50
N GLU A 15 15.78 48.84 -10.70
CA GLU A 15 16.91 47.95 -10.93
C GLU A 15 18.23 48.54 -10.45
N ALA A 16 18.49 49.81 -10.78
CA ALA A 16 19.69 50.53 -10.32
C ALA A 16 19.74 50.65 -8.78
N ALA A 17 18.61 50.95 -8.15
CA ALA A 17 18.50 51.02 -6.67
C ALA A 17 18.76 49.66 -6.02
N ILE A 18 18.19 48.56 -6.54
CA ILE A 18 18.44 47.21 -6.05
C ILE A 18 19.91 46.85 -6.22
N ARG A 19 20.50 47.11 -7.36
CA ARG A 19 21.91 46.86 -7.65
C ARG A 19 22.85 47.58 -6.70
N ALA A 20 22.56 48.89 -6.43
CA ALA A 20 23.30 49.68 -5.44
C ALA A 20 23.21 49.10 -4.04
N TRP A 21 22.01 48.63 -3.63
CA TRP A 21 21.80 47.99 -2.34
C TRP A 21 22.54 46.65 -2.22
N LEU A 22 22.51 45.83 -3.28
CA LEU A 22 23.21 44.54 -3.35
C LEU A 22 24.74 44.68 -3.24
N ALA A 23 25.30 45.83 -3.62
CA ALA A 23 26.77 46.09 -3.53
C ALA A 23 27.31 46.03 -2.08
N ALA A 24 26.44 46.22 -1.07
CA ALA A 24 26.81 46.06 0.34
C ALA A 24 27.06 44.62 0.79
N PHE A 25 26.72 43.64 0.01
CA PHE A 25 26.81 42.20 0.36
C PHE A 25 27.94 41.49 -0.39
N PRO A 26 28.54 40.41 0.20
CA PRO A 26 29.60 39.67 -0.47
C PRO A 26 29.16 39.16 -1.86
N PRO A 27 29.98 39.36 -2.91
CA PRO A 27 29.56 39.04 -4.30
C PRO A 27 29.35 37.54 -4.55
N ALA A 28 29.90 36.66 -3.71
CA ALA A 28 29.77 35.22 -3.81
C ALA A 28 28.45 34.65 -3.20
N THR A 29 27.69 35.49 -2.47
CA THR A 29 26.39 35.07 -1.91
C THR A 29 25.30 35.20 -2.97
N PRO A 30 24.37 34.24 -3.05
CA PRO A 30 23.23 34.37 -3.97
C PRO A 30 22.29 35.50 -3.52
N ALA A 31 21.53 36.06 -4.44
CA ALA A 31 20.44 36.96 -4.11
C ALA A 31 19.13 36.18 -4.04
N LEU A 32 18.43 36.25 -2.90
CA LEU A 32 17.10 35.67 -2.75
C LEU A 32 16.10 36.66 -3.31
N VAL A 33 15.29 36.25 -4.28
CA VAL A 33 14.25 37.08 -4.94
C VAL A 33 12.89 36.55 -4.54
N VAL A 34 12.12 37.37 -3.81
CA VAL A 34 10.77 37.08 -3.32
C VAL A 34 9.78 37.99 -4.04
N PRO A 35 9.14 37.56 -5.13
CA PRO A 35 8.05 38.33 -5.75
C PRO A 35 6.83 38.38 -4.84
N ILE A 36 6.31 39.56 -4.59
CA ILE A 36 5.16 39.80 -3.71
C ILE A 36 4.02 40.43 -4.50
N PHE A 37 2.82 39.86 -4.35
CA PHE A 37 1.58 40.53 -4.80
C PHE A 37 0.43 40.15 -3.89
N ASN A 38 -0.01 41.11 -3.03
CA ASN A 38 -1.06 40.86 -2.04
C ASN A 38 -0.75 39.69 -1.09
N ALA A 39 -1.73 38.85 -0.72
CA ALA A 39 -1.58 37.65 0.12
C ALA A 39 -0.78 37.89 1.41
N PHE A 40 -1.05 38.99 2.11
CA PHE A 40 -0.28 39.53 3.22
C PHE A 40 0.14 38.49 4.26
N GLU A 41 -0.79 37.64 4.74
CA GLU A 41 -0.53 36.62 5.76
C GLU A 41 0.55 35.61 5.31
N HIS A 42 0.46 35.14 4.07
CA HIS A 42 1.44 34.18 3.51
C HIS A 42 2.81 34.80 3.33
N VAL A 43 2.84 36.05 2.83
CA VAL A 43 4.08 36.80 2.65
C VAL A 43 4.76 37.04 4.00
N LEU A 44 3.99 37.42 5.02
CA LEU A 44 4.54 37.68 6.36
C LEU A 44 5.18 36.43 6.96
N GLU A 45 4.48 35.29 6.91
CA GLU A 45 5.01 34.02 7.41
C GLU A 45 6.26 33.56 6.61
N CYS A 46 6.26 33.72 5.29
CA CYS A 46 7.42 33.41 4.45
C CYS A 46 8.62 34.28 4.85
N VAL A 47 8.46 35.59 4.96
CA VAL A 47 9.53 36.52 5.34
C VAL A 47 10.04 36.25 6.76
N GLN A 48 9.17 35.97 7.71
CA GLN A 48 9.55 35.54 9.06
C GLN A 48 10.36 34.25 9.07
N SER A 49 9.94 33.26 8.25
CA SER A 49 10.67 32.01 8.09
C SER A 49 12.05 32.22 7.48
N LEU A 50 12.19 33.09 6.47
CA LEU A 50 13.48 33.47 5.90
C LEU A 50 14.35 34.20 6.93
N ALA A 51 13.79 35.14 7.70
CA ALA A 51 14.52 35.89 8.73
C ALA A 51 15.10 34.95 9.82
N ALA A 52 14.41 33.87 10.11
CA ALA A 52 14.85 32.87 11.09
C ALA A 52 15.91 31.88 10.54
N THR A 53 16.08 31.78 9.21
CA THR A 53 16.84 30.69 8.59
C THR A 53 17.95 31.11 7.62
N VAL A 54 18.03 32.39 7.29
CA VAL A 54 19.04 32.97 6.38
C VAL A 54 19.99 33.86 7.18
N ASP A 55 21.30 33.73 6.94
CA ASP A 55 22.31 34.57 7.61
C ASP A 55 22.29 36.03 7.10
N ALA A 56 22.78 36.95 7.91
CA ALA A 56 22.77 38.38 7.65
C ALA A 56 23.64 38.82 6.44
N THR A 57 24.44 37.92 5.88
CA THR A 57 25.28 38.21 4.70
C THR A 57 24.59 37.86 3.38
N THR A 58 23.43 37.21 3.44
CA THR A 58 22.66 36.78 2.27
C THR A 58 21.52 37.78 1.98
N PRO A 59 21.57 38.54 0.88
CA PRO A 59 20.57 39.55 0.57
C PRO A 59 19.23 38.93 0.17
N VAL A 60 18.13 39.44 0.76
CA VAL A 60 16.75 39.07 0.49
C VAL A 60 16.01 40.23 -0.13
N LEU A 61 15.64 40.11 -1.40
CA LEU A 61 14.93 41.13 -2.18
C LEU A 61 13.43 40.86 -2.15
N LEU A 62 12.67 41.65 -1.39
CA LEU A 62 11.23 41.67 -1.40
C LEU A 62 10.75 42.58 -2.55
N ILE A 63 10.36 42.00 -3.70
CA ILE A 63 9.93 42.77 -4.88
C ILE A 63 8.40 42.79 -4.91
N ASP A 64 7.83 43.91 -4.50
CA ASP A 64 6.40 44.12 -4.47
C ASP A 64 5.88 44.62 -5.85
N ASP A 65 5.12 43.77 -6.50
CA ASP A 65 4.53 43.99 -7.83
C ASP A 65 3.27 44.90 -7.78
N ALA A 66 3.37 46.04 -7.11
CA ALA A 66 2.30 46.99 -6.89
C ALA A 66 1.07 46.36 -6.17
N SER A 67 1.30 45.71 -5.02
CA SER A 67 0.22 45.17 -4.18
C SER A 67 -0.85 46.21 -3.85
N THR A 68 -2.11 45.81 -3.87
CA THR A 68 -3.25 46.66 -3.53
C THR A 68 -3.67 46.55 -2.07
N ASP A 69 -3.20 45.51 -1.34
CA ASP A 69 -3.38 45.39 0.10
C ASP A 69 -2.45 46.34 0.83
N PRO A 70 -2.98 47.36 1.55
CA PRO A 70 -2.16 48.39 2.20
C PRO A 70 -1.26 47.83 3.31
N ARG A 71 -1.59 46.67 3.88
CA ARG A 71 -0.81 46.02 4.92
C ARG A 71 0.57 45.57 4.40
N VAL A 72 0.66 45.20 3.12
CA VAL A 72 1.93 44.80 2.49
C VAL A 72 2.92 45.95 2.55
N GLN A 73 2.57 47.12 2.02
CA GLN A 73 3.47 48.26 2.05
C GLN A 73 3.74 48.76 3.47
N ALA A 74 2.72 48.84 4.32
CA ALA A 74 2.86 49.31 5.70
C ALA A 74 3.85 48.44 6.52
N THR A 75 3.82 47.12 6.32
CA THR A 75 4.65 46.20 7.07
C THR A 75 6.08 46.09 6.52
N PHE A 76 6.23 46.00 5.20
CA PHE A 76 7.55 45.67 4.61
C PHE A 76 8.38 46.92 4.26
N THR A 77 7.87 48.11 4.39
CA THR A 77 8.67 49.35 4.25
C THR A 77 9.77 49.43 5.32
N ASP A 78 9.51 48.99 6.55
CA ASP A 78 10.51 48.86 7.59
C ASP A 78 11.02 47.40 7.64
N THR A 79 12.04 47.11 6.81
CA THR A 79 12.65 45.76 6.74
C THR A 79 13.58 45.46 7.92
N ALA A 80 13.98 46.48 8.72
CA ALA A 80 14.92 46.28 9.85
C ALA A 80 14.41 45.30 10.90
N GLN A 81 13.08 45.18 11.01
CA GLN A 81 12.44 44.18 11.90
C GLN A 81 12.71 42.72 11.50
N PHE A 82 13.04 42.45 10.24
CA PHE A 82 13.35 41.10 9.71
C PHE A 82 14.86 40.81 9.65
N GLY A 83 15.68 41.86 9.55
CA GLY A 83 17.14 41.77 9.53
C GLY A 83 17.76 42.81 8.59
N PRO A 84 19.07 43.06 8.76
CA PRO A 84 19.81 44.07 7.96
C PRO A 84 19.96 43.66 6.48
N ASN A 85 19.73 42.41 6.17
CA ASN A 85 19.86 41.80 4.84
C ASN A 85 18.54 41.75 4.05
N PHE A 86 17.46 42.34 4.57
CA PHE A 86 16.18 42.44 3.86
C PHE A 86 16.03 43.83 3.20
N GLY A 87 15.68 43.86 1.91
CA GLY A 87 15.37 45.05 1.17
C GLY A 87 13.97 44.97 0.53
N TYR A 88 13.15 46.01 0.71
CA TYR A 88 11.81 46.10 0.10
C TYR A 88 11.84 47.07 -1.06
N PHE A 89 11.40 46.59 -2.23
CA PHE A 89 11.43 47.29 -3.49
C PHE A 89 10.07 47.18 -4.16
N ARG A 90 9.32 48.33 -4.19
CA ARG A 90 7.98 48.36 -4.73
C ARG A 90 7.99 48.93 -6.16
N LYS A 91 7.34 48.23 -7.08
CA LYS A 91 7.13 48.65 -8.46
C LYS A 91 5.97 49.64 -8.57
N GLU A 92 6.01 50.49 -9.56
CA GLU A 92 4.92 51.45 -9.84
C GLU A 92 3.67 50.79 -10.42
N SER A 93 3.84 49.67 -11.18
CA SER A 93 2.76 48.95 -11.82
C SER A 93 2.98 47.46 -11.78
N ASN A 94 1.87 46.70 -11.77
CA ASN A 94 1.90 45.25 -11.79
C ASN A 94 2.34 44.72 -13.17
N SER A 95 3.41 43.92 -13.22
CA SER A 95 3.91 43.26 -14.43
C SER A 95 3.89 41.72 -14.30
N GLY A 96 3.34 41.22 -13.22
CA GLY A 96 3.23 39.81 -12.92
C GLY A 96 4.53 39.17 -12.42
N PHE A 97 4.47 37.86 -12.18
CA PHE A 97 5.57 37.07 -11.66
C PHE A 97 6.82 37.17 -12.56
N VAL A 98 6.62 37.03 -13.88
CA VAL A 98 7.70 37.13 -14.88
C VAL A 98 8.46 38.45 -14.75
N GLY A 99 7.72 39.57 -14.64
CA GLY A 99 8.33 40.92 -14.55
C GLY A 99 9.14 41.10 -13.27
N SER A 100 8.60 40.68 -12.14
CA SER A 100 9.27 40.78 -10.86
C SER A 100 10.51 39.88 -10.75
N CYS A 101 10.45 38.65 -11.29
CA CYS A 101 11.61 37.75 -11.35
C CYS A 101 12.70 38.30 -12.29
N ASN A 102 12.33 38.83 -13.46
CA ASN A 102 13.29 39.40 -14.41
C ASN A 102 13.99 40.64 -13.86
N LEU A 103 13.29 41.48 -13.09
CA LEU A 103 13.90 42.57 -12.36
C LEU A 103 14.95 42.08 -11.34
N GLY A 104 14.61 41.02 -10.59
CA GLY A 104 15.55 40.33 -9.67
C GLY A 104 16.77 39.76 -10.40
N PHE A 105 16.57 39.07 -11.51
CA PHE A 105 17.68 38.50 -12.33
C PHE A 105 18.61 39.60 -12.88
N ALA A 106 18.06 40.71 -13.37
CA ALA A 106 18.83 41.82 -13.90
C ALA A 106 19.63 42.52 -12.79
N ALA A 107 18.98 42.81 -11.67
CA ALA A 107 19.62 43.51 -10.54
C ALA A 107 20.68 42.69 -9.83
N ALA A 108 20.52 41.36 -9.80
CA ALA A 108 21.48 40.43 -9.18
C ALA A 108 22.86 40.38 -9.90
N ASP A 109 22.94 40.90 -11.13
CA ASP A 109 24.15 41.05 -11.92
C ASP A 109 24.90 39.69 -12.04
N ARG A 110 26.07 39.56 -11.41
CA ARG A 110 26.92 38.35 -11.46
C ARG A 110 26.58 37.28 -10.42
N ARG A 111 25.61 37.54 -9.55
CA ARG A 111 25.21 36.60 -8.49
C ARG A 111 24.31 35.50 -9.03
N ASP A 112 24.43 34.33 -8.41
CA ASP A 112 23.37 33.33 -8.50
C ASP A 112 22.08 33.91 -7.89
N VAL A 113 20.95 33.40 -8.32
CA VAL A 113 19.64 33.82 -7.80
C VAL A 113 18.89 32.64 -7.22
N VAL A 114 18.25 32.83 -6.10
CA VAL A 114 17.26 31.90 -5.58
C VAL A 114 15.88 32.55 -5.70
N LEU A 115 15.06 32.01 -6.57
CA LEU A 115 13.65 32.39 -6.64
C LEU A 115 12.90 31.73 -5.47
N VAL A 116 12.12 32.53 -4.77
CA VAL A 116 11.41 32.14 -3.54
C VAL A 116 9.95 32.55 -3.70
N ASN A 117 9.03 31.61 -3.72
CA ASN A 117 7.61 31.94 -3.66
C ASN A 117 7.24 32.51 -2.29
N SER A 118 6.41 33.52 -2.27
CA SER A 118 6.01 34.23 -1.05
C SER A 118 5.03 33.48 -0.14
N ASP A 119 4.74 32.22 -0.43
CA ASP A 119 3.89 31.30 0.34
C ASP A 119 4.62 30.00 0.76
N THR A 120 5.94 30.08 0.93
CA THR A 120 6.80 28.94 1.32
C THR A 120 7.41 29.14 2.71
N LEU A 121 7.69 28.01 3.41
CA LEU A 121 8.33 28.01 4.74
C LEU A 121 9.61 27.16 4.70
N TYR A 122 10.65 27.64 5.37
CA TYR A 122 12.02 27.18 5.24
C TYR A 122 12.57 26.58 6.54
N PRO A 123 13.20 25.38 6.50
CA PRO A 123 13.91 24.81 7.63
C PRO A 123 15.34 25.37 7.76
N PRO A 124 15.99 25.27 8.93
CA PRO A 124 17.39 25.67 9.11
C PRO A 124 18.34 24.99 8.12
N GLY A 125 19.35 25.71 7.61
CA GLY A 125 20.38 25.19 6.70
C GLY A 125 19.88 24.84 5.30
N TRP A 126 18.73 25.34 4.91
CA TRP A 126 18.12 25.05 3.61
C TRP A 126 18.94 25.59 2.44
N LEU A 127 19.45 26.83 2.57
CA LEU A 127 20.14 27.52 1.48
C LEU A 127 21.46 26.84 1.12
N GLU A 128 22.24 26.42 2.11
CA GLU A 128 23.50 25.71 1.93
C GLU A 128 23.29 24.37 1.22
N ARG A 129 22.25 23.62 1.60
CA ARG A 129 21.92 22.34 0.97
C ARG A 129 21.43 22.51 -0.47
N LEU A 130 20.62 23.54 -0.72
CA LEU A 130 20.15 23.86 -2.06
C LEU A 130 21.31 24.31 -2.95
N ARG A 131 22.23 25.16 -2.42
CA ARG A 131 23.46 25.54 -3.12
C ARG A 131 24.36 24.34 -3.40
N ALA A 132 24.54 23.46 -2.43
CA ALA A 132 25.32 22.23 -2.62
C ALA A 132 24.75 21.36 -3.76
N ALA A 133 23.41 21.28 -3.90
CA ALA A 133 22.79 20.60 -5.02
C ALA A 133 23.02 21.32 -6.36
N ALA A 134 22.93 22.66 -6.39
CA ALA A 134 23.18 23.46 -7.59
C ALA A 134 24.62 23.35 -8.10
N TYR A 135 25.56 23.03 -7.21
CA TYR A 135 26.97 22.85 -7.55
C TYR A 135 27.43 21.37 -7.57
N ALA A 136 26.50 20.43 -7.50
CA ALA A 136 26.84 19.00 -7.53
C ALA A 136 27.49 18.55 -8.86
N ARG A 137 27.24 19.29 -9.95
CA ARG A 137 27.85 19.07 -11.28
C ARG A 137 28.13 20.40 -11.96
N ALA A 138 29.10 20.43 -12.85
CA ALA A 138 29.53 21.65 -13.53
C ALA A 138 28.40 22.29 -14.37
N ASN A 139 27.56 21.47 -15.00
CA ASN A 139 26.52 21.90 -15.92
C ASN A 139 25.10 21.94 -15.31
N VAL A 140 24.97 22.07 -14.00
CA VAL A 140 23.65 22.32 -13.38
C VAL A 140 23.21 23.76 -13.66
N ALA A 141 22.01 23.93 -14.19
CA ALA A 141 21.36 25.25 -14.34
C ALA A 141 20.56 25.60 -13.07
N THR A 142 19.75 24.66 -12.60
CA THR A 142 18.88 24.88 -11.44
C THR A 142 18.89 23.72 -10.47
N ALA A 143 18.65 24.03 -9.17
CA ALA A 143 18.37 23.05 -8.15
C ALA A 143 17.02 23.37 -7.48
N THR A 144 16.18 22.34 -7.29
CA THR A 144 14.84 22.45 -6.71
C THR A 144 14.72 21.51 -5.51
N PRO A 145 14.18 21.94 -4.34
CA PRO A 145 13.93 21.07 -3.19
C PRO A 145 12.69 20.20 -3.35
N LEU A 146 12.53 19.22 -2.47
CA LEU A 146 11.26 18.49 -2.27
C LEU A 146 10.24 19.40 -1.58
N THR A 147 8.95 19.16 -1.83
CA THR A 147 7.87 19.95 -1.24
C THR A 147 6.59 19.12 -1.14
N ASN A 148 5.60 19.60 -0.39
CA ASN A 148 4.24 19.03 -0.35
C ASN A 148 3.39 19.40 -1.58
N HIS A 149 3.77 20.42 -2.36
CA HIS A 149 2.98 20.94 -3.48
C HIS A 149 3.90 21.41 -4.64
N GLY A 150 4.49 20.47 -5.38
CA GLY A 150 5.48 20.76 -6.44
C GLY A 150 5.51 19.70 -7.55
N SER A 151 4.37 19.26 -8.07
CA SER A 151 4.31 18.32 -9.21
C SER A 151 5.23 17.09 -9.01
N MET A 152 6.25 16.96 -9.88
CA MET A 152 7.19 15.83 -9.90
C MET A 152 8.00 15.64 -8.62
N VAL A 153 8.19 16.69 -7.80
CA VAL A 153 8.97 16.66 -6.55
C VAL A 153 8.10 16.67 -5.29
N SER A 154 6.77 16.46 -5.46
CA SER A 154 5.85 16.37 -4.33
C SER A 154 6.07 15.10 -3.51
N VAL A 155 6.06 15.24 -2.19
CA VAL A 155 6.12 14.17 -1.20
C VAL A 155 5.01 14.36 -0.15
N PRO A 156 4.43 13.29 0.41
CA PRO A 156 4.74 11.87 0.19
C PRO A 156 4.15 11.28 -1.10
N GLN A 157 3.29 11.99 -1.81
CA GLN A 157 2.66 11.52 -3.04
C GLN A 157 3.06 12.40 -4.23
N ARG A 158 3.72 11.80 -5.22
CA ARG A 158 4.13 12.48 -6.46
C ARG A 158 2.92 13.02 -7.21
N ASN A 159 3.02 14.23 -7.76
CA ASN A 159 1.95 14.91 -8.52
C ASN A 159 0.64 15.13 -7.75
N ARG A 160 0.64 14.97 -6.44
CA ARG A 160 -0.54 15.19 -5.61
C ARG A 160 -0.24 16.20 -4.52
N PRO A 161 -0.85 17.40 -4.57
CA PRO A 161 -0.64 18.41 -3.55
C PRO A 161 -1.28 17.99 -2.22
N MET A 162 -0.62 18.32 -1.12
CA MET A 162 -1.13 18.12 0.23
C MET A 162 -1.17 19.48 0.97
N GLU A 163 -2.26 19.73 1.67
CA GLU A 163 -2.46 20.99 2.40
C GLU A 163 -1.68 21.05 3.73
N SER A 164 -1.34 19.90 4.30
CA SER A 164 -0.58 19.78 5.55
C SER A 164 0.52 18.73 5.42
N ILE A 165 1.48 18.77 6.32
CA ILE A 165 2.51 17.74 6.44
C ILE A 165 1.90 16.55 7.21
N PRO A 166 2.12 15.30 6.78
CA PRO A 166 1.61 14.12 7.47
C PRO A 166 2.03 14.08 8.95
N GLY A 167 1.11 13.66 9.82
CA GLY A 167 1.37 13.54 11.26
C GLY A 167 1.54 14.86 11.99
N ASP A 168 0.99 15.95 11.42
CA ASP A 168 1.08 17.31 11.97
C ASP A 168 2.51 17.75 12.31
N LEU A 169 3.49 17.22 11.57
CA LEU A 169 4.89 17.58 11.72
C LEU A 169 5.12 19.05 11.37
N ARG A 170 6.01 19.70 12.09
CA ARG A 170 6.54 21.01 11.71
C ARG A 170 7.49 20.86 10.51
N VAL A 171 7.73 21.96 9.79
CA VAL A 171 8.59 21.94 8.60
C VAL A 171 10.00 21.45 8.94
N GLU A 172 10.55 21.89 10.07
CA GLU A 172 11.88 21.51 10.55
C GLU A 172 11.97 20.02 10.88
N GLU A 173 10.91 19.44 11.44
CA GLU A 173 10.84 18.00 11.77
C GLU A 173 10.73 17.15 10.51
N ALA A 174 9.87 17.55 9.57
CA ALA A 174 9.74 16.89 8.29
C ALA A 174 11.04 16.91 7.49
N ASP A 175 11.67 18.07 7.42
CA ASP A 175 12.96 18.25 6.76
C ASP A 175 14.07 17.41 7.42
N ALA A 176 14.17 17.41 8.75
CA ALA A 176 15.16 16.62 9.46
C ALA A 176 15.02 15.11 9.18
N ARG A 177 13.78 14.59 9.12
CA ARG A 177 13.52 13.20 8.75
C ARG A 177 13.96 12.89 7.31
N ILE A 178 13.60 13.76 6.37
CA ILE A 178 13.98 13.60 4.95
C ILE A 178 15.50 13.69 4.79
N GLN A 179 16.14 14.66 5.45
CA GLN A 179 17.60 14.82 5.43
C GLN A 179 18.32 13.56 5.95
N ALA A 180 17.85 12.98 7.05
CA ALA A 180 18.42 11.76 7.62
C ALA A 180 18.24 10.54 6.71
N ALA A 181 17.14 10.44 5.97
CA ALA A 181 16.84 9.34 5.06
C ALA A 181 17.47 9.48 3.66
N SER A 182 17.85 10.71 3.27
CA SER A 182 18.36 10.99 1.93
C SER A 182 19.74 10.37 1.71
N ARG A 183 19.95 9.88 0.50
CA ARG A 183 21.28 9.45 0.00
C ARG A 183 21.98 10.53 -0.82
N ARG A 184 21.38 11.71 -0.93
CA ARG A 184 21.90 12.82 -1.75
C ARG A 184 22.17 12.40 -3.18
N LEU A 185 21.19 11.71 -3.80
CA LEU A 185 21.30 11.20 -5.16
C LEU A 185 21.38 12.30 -6.21
N ARG A 186 20.88 13.49 -5.85
CA ARG A 186 20.79 14.66 -6.76
C ARG A 186 20.18 14.27 -8.10
N PRO A 187 18.96 13.67 -8.09
CA PRO A 187 18.34 13.18 -9.31
C PRO A 187 18.11 14.31 -10.31
N LEU A 188 18.21 13.95 -11.59
CA LEU A 188 17.90 14.87 -12.68
C LEU A 188 16.39 14.94 -12.88
N ILE A 189 15.89 16.13 -13.23
CA ILE A 189 14.51 16.38 -13.62
C ILE A 189 14.46 17.18 -14.92
N PRO A 190 13.38 17.05 -15.70
CA PRO A 190 13.25 17.77 -16.98
C PRO A 190 13.27 19.30 -16.84
N THR A 191 12.68 19.82 -15.75
CA THR A 191 12.58 21.26 -15.49
C THR A 191 12.71 21.58 -14.01
N GLY A 192 13.25 22.75 -13.66
CA GLY A 192 13.11 23.33 -12.33
C GLY A 192 11.63 23.56 -11.97
N ILE A 193 11.30 23.66 -10.70
CA ILE A 193 9.92 23.86 -10.21
C ILE A 193 9.84 25.13 -9.36
N GLY A 194 8.93 26.02 -9.71
CA GLY A 194 8.90 27.42 -9.34
C GLY A 194 8.66 27.76 -7.85
N HIS A 195 8.33 26.79 -6.96
CA HIS A 195 8.07 27.12 -5.55
C HIS A 195 9.33 27.61 -4.81
N CYS A 196 10.49 27.02 -5.12
CA CYS A 196 11.81 27.49 -4.70
C CYS A 196 12.86 26.92 -5.66
N THR A 197 13.63 27.80 -6.30
CA THR A 197 14.58 27.38 -7.32
C THR A 197 15.87 28.15 -7.22
N TYR A 198 16.99 27.46 -6.96
CA TYR A 198 18.31 28.02 -7.11
C TYR A 198 18.68 28.05 -8.59
N VAL A 199 18.97 29.22 -9.15
CA VAL A 199 19.34 29.43 -10.56
C VAL A 199 20.78 29.91 -10.61
N ARG A 200 21.64 29.15 -11.28
CA ARG A 200 23.05 29.54 -11.45
C ARG A 200 23.21 30.67 -12.45
N ARG A 201 24.02 31.62 -12.11
CA ARG A 201 24.30 32.76 -13.01
C ARG A 201 24.85 32.34 -14.36
N SER A 202 25.71 31.33 -14.39
CA SER A 202 26.25 30.77 -15.64
C SER A 202 25.19 30.28 -16.61
N ALA A 203 24.05 29.79 -16.11
CA ALA A 203 22.93 29.40 -16.97
C ALA A 203 22.20 30.68 -17.47
N LEU A 204 21.87 31.63 -16.59
CA LEU A 204 21.20 32.88 -16.99
C LEU A 204 21.99 33.68 -18.05
N GLU A 205 23.32 33.68 -17.97
CA GLU A 205 24.18 34.35 -18.96
C GLU A 205 24.09 33.72 -20.35
N ILE A 206 23.83 32.41 -20.41
CA ILE A 206 23.77 31.66 -21.69
C ILE A 206 22.35 31.65 -22.25
N VAL A 207 21.32 31.42 -21.38
CA VAL A 207 19.95 31.20 -21.85
C VAL A 207 19.05 32.44 -21.70
N GLY A 208 19.50 33.47 -20.98
CA GLY A 208 18.70 34.65 -20.66
C GLY A 208 17.72 34.43 -19.52
N PHE A 209 16.79 35.37 -19.36
CA PHE A 209 15.80 35.42 -18.27
C PHE A 209 14.47 34.76 -18.70
N PHE A 210 13.42 34.93 -17.90
CA PHE A 210 12.09 34.46 -18.29
C PHE A 210 11.58 35.18 -19.54
N ASP A 211 10.99 34.42 -20.47
CA ASP A 211 10.42 34.98 -21.69
C ASP A 211 9.08 35.70 -21.38
N TRP A 212 8.97 36.96 -21.83
CA TRP A 212 7.76 37.77 -21.68
C TRP A 212 6.51 37.16 -22.33
N ALA A 213 6.67 36.20 -23.24
CA ALA A 213 5.56 35.47 -23.82
C ALA A 213 4.76 34.67 -22.77
N PHE A 214 5.34 34.45 -21.61
CA PHE A 214 4.70 33.76 -20.47
C PHE A 214 4.21 34.73 -19.39
N ALA A 215 4.23 36.02 -19.63
CA ALA A 215 3.65 36.99 -18.68
C ALA A 215 2.13 36.84 -18.61
N PRO A 216 1.52 37.01 -17.44
CA PRO A 216 2.09 37.40 -16.16
C PRO A 216 2.70 36.26 -15.35
N GLY A 217 2.63 34.98 -15.81
CA GLY A 217 3.18 33.77 -15.18
C GLY A 217 2.60 32.49 -15.74
N TYR A 218 3.09 31.33 -15.28
CA TYR A 218 2.85 29.95 -15.70
C TYR A 218 3.54 29.55 -17.01
N GLY A 219 4.51 28.66 -16.89
CA GLY A 219 5.28 28.11 -17.99
C GLY A 219 6.62 28.79 -18.24
N GLU A 220 6.89 29.94 -17.59
CA GLU A 220 8.16 30.65 -17.67
C GLU A 220 9.35 29.84 -17.15
N GLU A 221 9.16 29.11 -16.03
CA GLU A 221 10.17 28.24 -15.45
C GLU A 221 10.42 27.01 -16.33
N VAL A 222 9.38 26.49 -17.00
CA VAL A 222 9.47 25.39 -17.94
C VAL A 222 10.27 25.84 -19.16
N ASP A 223 9.94 26.98 -19.76
CA ASP A 223 10.67 27.52 -20.93
C ASP A 223 12.13 27.83 -20.60
N LEU A 224 12.44 28.49 -19.49
CA LEU A 224 13.81 28.72 -19.03
C LEU A 224 14.58 27.41 -18.90
N SER A 225 13.95 26.42 -18.25
CA SER A 225 14.56 25.12 -18.04
C SER A 225 14.87 24.40 -19.37
N LEU A 226 13.92 24.41 -20.32
CA LEU A 226 14.10 23.71 -21.59
C LEU A 226 15.09 24.45 -22.50
N ARG A 227 15.20 25.80 -22.43
CA ARG A 227 16.30 26.52 -23.06
C ARG A 227 17.65 26.10 -22.45
N ALA A 228 17.72 25.95 -21.12
CA ALA A 228 18.94 25.49 -20.47
C ALA A 228 19.31 24.05 -20.90
N VAL A 229 18.34 23.13 -20.98
CA VAL A 229 18.55 21.76 -21.48
C VAL A 229 19.10 21.77 -22.91
N THR A 230 18.53 22.60 -23.81
CA THR A 230 19.04 22.70 -25.20
C THR A 230 20.45 23.30 -25.28
N ALA A 231 20.87 24.04 -24.27
CA ALA A 231 22.22 24.56 -24.11
C ALA A 231 23.21 23.60 -23.40
N GLY A 232 22.76 22.38 -23.04
CA GLY A 232 23.60 21.36 -22.42
C GLY A 232 23.63 21.38 -20.88
N PHE A 233 22.76 22.18 -20.25
CA PHE A 233 22.57 22.18 -18.81
C PHE A 233 21.60 21.11 -18.35
N VAL A 234 21.60 20.86 -17.05
CA VAL A 234 20.69 19.92 -16.37
C VAL A 234 20.04 20.59 -15.16
N HIS A 235 18.91 20.03 -14.71
CA HIS A 235 18.18 20.43 -13.51
C HIS A 235 18.26 19.31 -12.50
N VAL A 236 18.50 19.65 -11.21
CA VAL A 236 18.65 18.65 -10.14
C VAL A 236 17.67 18.87 -9.00
N VAL A 237 17.36 17.81 -8.29
CA VAL A 237 16.60 17.86 -7.05
C VAL A 237 17.54 17.83 -5.86
N ALA A 238 17.37 18.76 -4.92
CA ALA A 238 17.96 18.68 -3.60
C ALA A 238 17.16 17.71 -2.72
N ASP A 239 17.40 16.41 -2.91
CA ASP A 239 16.64 15.32 -2.31
C ASP A 239 16.86 15.13 -0.80
N ASP A 240 17.71 15.95 -0.19
CA ASP A 240 17.94 16.06 1.24
C ASP A 240 17.34 17.34 1.85
N LEU A 241 16.43 18.00 1.12
CA LEU A 241 15.81 19.26 1.54
C LEU A 241 14.31 19.24 1.27
N PHE A 242 13.54 19.59 2.30
CA PHE A 242 12.09 19.78 2.21
C PHE A 242 11.68 21.21 2.52
N ILE A 243 10.91 21.84 1.64
CA ILE A 243 10.33 23.18 1.82
C ILE A 243 8.82 23.05 1.74
N PHE A 244 8.12 23.59 2.74
CA PHE A 244 6.66 23.57 2.75
C PHE A 244 6.10 24.68 1.89
N HIS A 245 5.18 24.34 0.98
CA HIS A 245 4.50 25.26 0.08
C HIS A 245 3.01 25.28 0.38
N LYS A 246 2.48 26.41 0.85
CA LYS A 246 1.07 26.53 1.26
C LYS A 246 0.09 26.40 0.11
N GLY A 247 0.47 26.87 -1.09
CA GLY A 247 -0.40 26.88 -2.27
C GLY A 247 -1.54 27.91 -2.17
N ALA A 248 -1.78 28.66 -3.23
CA ALA A 248 -2.75 29.75 -3.22
C ALA A 248 -4.20 29.24 -3.27
N LYS A 249 -5.02 29.54 -2.25
CA LYS A 249 -6.44 29.18 -2.15
C LYS A 249 -7.46 30.23 -2.61
N SER A 250 -7.07 31.40 -3.10
CA SER A 250 -7.99 32.54 -3.24
C SER A 250 -8.13 33.07 -4.65
N PHE A 251 -9.12 32.58 -5.39
CA PHE A 251 -9.63 33.26 -6.60
C PHE A 251 -11.13 33.05 -6.74
N SER A 252 -11.82 34.14 -7.24
CA SER A 252 -13.22 34.02 -7.69
C SER A 252 -13.34 33.01 -8.84
N ALA A 253 -14.53 32.45 -9.08
CA ALA A 253 -14.78 31.51 -10.18
C ALA A 253 -14.37 32.10 -11.55
N GLU A 254 -14.64 33.38 -11.79
CA GLU A 254 -14.25 34.13 -13.01
C GLU A 254 -12.71 34.25 -13.13
N GLY A 255 -12.04 34.51 -12.02
CA GLY A 255 -10.57 34.54 -11.97
C GLY A 255 -9.93 33.18 -12.25
N GLN A 256 -10.58 32.10 -11.84
CA GLN A 256 -10.13 30.70 -12.11
C GLN A 256 -10.23 30.37 -13.61
N GLU A 257 -11.34 30.75 -14.28
CA GLU A 257 -11.51 30.49 -15.72
C GLU A 257 -10.49 31.25 -16.57
N LYS A 258 -10.28 32.55 -16.27
CA LYS A 258 -9.26 33.36 -16.96
C LYS A 258 -7.86 32.77 -16.79
N ARG A 259 -7.53 32.34 -15.59
CA ARG A 259 -6.25 31.66 -15.29
C ARG A 259 -6.10 30.34 -16.07
N GLN A 260 -7.15 29.53 -16.16
CA GLN A 260 -7.11 28.27 -16.88
C GLN A 260 -6.86 28.49 -18.37
N ARG A 261 -7.57 29.40 -18.99
CA ARG A 261 -7.35 29.78 -20.41
C ARG A 261 -5.92 30.25 -20.68
N MET A 262 -5.34 31.01 -19.75
CA MET A 262 -3.95 31.46 -19.85
C MET A 262 -2.97 30.27 -19.73
N LYS A 263 -3.17 29.38 -18.76
CA LYS A 263 -2.36 28.16 -18.63
C LYS A 263 -2.42 27.32 -19.89
N ASP A 264 -3.60 27.07 -20.43
CA ASP A 264 -3.80 26.29 -21.65
C ASP A 264 -3.05 26.91 -22.84
N ALA A 265 -3.07 28.24 -22.98
CA ALA A 265 -2.34 28.95 -24.02
C ALA A 265 -0.82 28.84 -23.85
N HIS A 266 -0.30 28.98 -22.63
CA HIS A 266 1.12 28.84 -22.33
C HIS A 266 1.60 27.38 -22.48
N GLU A 267 0.79 26.40 -22.09
CA GLU A 267 1.06 24.98 -22.32
C GLU A 267 1.14 24.66 -23.82
N ALA A 268 0.22 25.19 -24.64
CA ALA A 268 0.27 25.02 -26.10
C ALA A 268 1.55 25.66 -26.71
N LEU A 269 2.02 26.78 -26.14
CA LEU A 269 3.27 27.40 -26.56
C LEU A 269 4.47 26.53 -26.19
N ILE A 270 4.51 25.94 -25.01
CA ILE A 270 5.53 24.98 -24.59
C ILE A 270 5.53 23.76 -25.52
N ASP A 271 4.36 23.16 -25.79
CA ASP A 271 4.24 22.00 -26.68
C ASP A 271 4.71 22.30 -28.11
N THR A 272 4.47 23.53 -28.59
CA THR A 272 4.96 23.98 -29.90
C THR A 272 6.47 24.14 -29.92
N ARG A 273 7.06 24.73 -28.88
CA ARG A 273 8.51 24.97 -28.78
C ARG A 273 9.32 23.70 -28.51
N TYR A 274 8.72 22.79 -27.68
CA TYR A 274 9.42 21.62 -27.14
C TYR A 274 8.54 20.35 -27.22
N PRO A 275 8.26 19.83 -28.42
CA PRO A 275 7.31 18.72 -28.62
C PRO A 275 7.74 17.40 -27.97
N TRP A 276 8.98 17.29 -27.56
CA TRP A 276 9.55 16.12 -26.87
C TRP A 276 9.40 16.18 -25.33
N TYR A 277 9.03 17.34 -24.78
CA TYR A 277 9.05 17.57 -23.33
C TYR A 277 8.06 16.67 -22.56
N ARG A 278 6.80 16.59 -23.02
CA ARG A 278 5.78 15.81 -22.30
C ARG A 278 6.09 14.32 -22.30
N ALA A 279 6.66 13.79 -23.38
CA ALA A 279 7.10 12.40 -23.46
C ALA A 279 8.21 12.13 -22.42
N TRP A 280 9.18 13.03 -22.30
CA TRP A 280 10.25 12.91 -21.31
C TRP A 280 9.71 12.95 -19.87
N VAL A 281 8.79 13.87 -19.54
CA VAL A 281 8.15 13.92 -18.23
C VAL A 281 7.39 12.62 -17.92
N ALA A 282 6.69 12.06 -18.91
CA ALA A 282 5.96 10.81 -18.75
C ALA A 282 6.91 9.61 -18.52
N GLU A 283 8.00 9.52 -19.28
CA GLU A 283 9.01 8.47 -19.12
C GLU A 283 9.68 8.53 -17.75
N GLU A 284 10.13 9.71 -17.31
CA GLU A 284 10.73 9.91 -15.99
C GLU A 284 9.74 9.58 -14.86
N SER A 285 8.46 9.92 -15.08
CA SER A 285 7.41 9.63 -14.10
C SER A 285 7.07 8.13 -14.02
N ALA A 286 7.22 7.41 -15.11
CA ALA A 286 6.89 6.00 -15.20
C ALA A 286 8.04 5.07 -14.74
N ASP A 287 9.28 5.56 -14.60
CA ASP A 287 10.40 4.74 -14.18
C ASP A 287 10.53 4.66 -12.64
N PRO A 288 10.09 3.54 -12.01
CA PRO A 288 10.21 3.36 -10.57
C PRO A 288 11.64 3.09 -10.10
N GLY A 289 12.55 2.78 -11.03
CA GLY A 289 13.97 2.57 -10.76
C GLY A 289 14.80 3.84 -10.92
N SER A 290 14.20 4.96 -11.37
CA SER A 290 14.93 6.20 -11.56
C SER A 290 15.47 6.74 -10.23
N PRO A 291 16.59 7.48 -10.24
CA PRO A 291 17.11 8.14 -9.06
C PRO A 291 16.08 9.07 -8.40
N LEU A 292 15.20 9.71 -9.19
CA LEU A 292 14.12 10.55 -8.68
C LEU A 292 13.08 9.73 -7.92
N ALA A 293 12.62 8.62 -8.51
CA ALA A 293 11.67 7.73 -7.83
C ALA A 293 12.24 7.21 -6.50
N GLN A 294 13.53 6.82 -6.48
CA GLN A 294 14.19 6.37 -5.26
C GLN A 294 14.31 7.46 -4.21
N ALA A 295 14.59 8.70 -4.59
CA ALA A 295 14.67 9.85 -3.67
C ALA A 295 13.30 10.17 -3.07
N LEU A 296 12.25 10.23 -3.91
CA LEU A 296 10.87 10.48 -3.47
C LEU A 296 10.34 9.38 -2.55
N ASP A 297 10.61 8.11 -2.85
CA ASP A 297 10.21 6.98 -2.00
C ASP A 297 10.85 7.04 -0.61
N ARG A 298 12.14 7.43 -0.52
CA ARG A 298 12.81 7.61 0.78
C ARG A 298 12.22 8.75 1.57
N ALA A 299 11.98 9.89 0.91
CA ALA A 299 11.36 11.04 1.55
C ALA A 299 9.94 10.73 2.03
N ALA A 300 9.13 10.04 1.20
CA ALA A 300 7.80 9.60 1.58
C ALA A 300 7.84 8.65 2.80
N THR A 301 8.73 7.66 2.77
CA THR A 301 8.91 6.73 3.90
C THR A 301 9.35 7.45 5.18
N ALA A 302 10.20 8.46 5.06
CA ALA A 302 10.63 9.26 6.20
C ALA A 302 9.49 10.08 6.82
N LEU A 303 8.54 10.55 6.02
CA LEU A 303 7.40 11.34 6.47
C LEU A 303 6.27 10.50 7.07
N VAL A 304 5.89 9.40 6.41
CA VAL A 304 4.68 8.63 6.75
C VAL A 304 4.97 7.22 7.25
N GLY A 305 6.25 6.82 7.35
CA GLY A 305 6.64 5.45 7.59
C GLY A 305 6.54 4.57 6.32
N PRO A 306 6.84 3.27 6.43
CA PRO A 306 6.72 2.35 5.29
C PRO A 306 5.27 2.24 4.84
N ARG A 307 5.07 2.13 3.53
CA ARG A 307 3.77 1.89 2.92
C ARG A 307 3.53 0.40 2.90
N LEU A 308 2.59 -0.05 3.74
CA LEU A 308 2.20 -1.45 3.82
C LEU A 308 0.90 -1.67 3.06
N ALA A 309 0.82 -2.76 2.31
CA ALA A 309 -0.43 -3.24 1.75
C ALA A 309 -0.83 -4.57 2.39
N ILE A 310 -2.13 -4.76 2.63
CA ILE A 310 -2.70 -6.06 2.98
C ILE A 310 -3.48 -6.54 1.76
N ASP A 311 -3.05 -7.63 1.13
CA ASP A 311 -3.80 -8.22 0.02
C ASP A 311 -4.97 -9.05 0.55
N ALA A 312 -6.17 -8.48 0.50
CA ALA A 312 -7.43 -9.11 0.85
C ALA A 312 -8.28 -9.46 -0.39
N THR A 313 -7.69 -9.52 -1.58
CA THR A 313 -8.43 -9.81 -2.82
C THR A 313 -9.04 -11.21 -2.86
N PHE A 314 -8.57 -12.15 -2.05
CA PHE A 314 -9.11 -13.50 -1.90
C PHE A 314 -10.28 -13.58 -0.90
N VAL A 315 -10.43 -12.57 -0.03
CA VAL A 315 -11.49 -12.54 0.99
C VAL A 315 -12.82 -12.33 0.32
N ASN A 316 -13.80 -13.14 0.68
CA ASN A 316 -15.20 -13.01 0.28
C ASN A 316 -16.10 -13.05 1.53
N PRO A 317 -17.37 -12.61 1.43
CA PRO A 317 -18.26 -12.58 2.58
C PRO A 317 -18.75 -13.95 3.08
N THR A 318 -18.27 -15.06 2.52
CA THR A 318 -18.66 -16.40 2.97
C THR A 318 -17.90 -16.78 4.24
N THR A 319 -18.60 -17.34 5.21
CA THR A 319 -18.03 -17.70 6.53
C THR A 319 -17.31 -19.05 6.45
N THR A 320 -16.00 -19.00 6.23
CA THR A 320 -15.12 -20.16 6.36
C THR A 320 -14.03 -19.85 7.39
N GLY A 321 -13.42 -20.85 8.00
CA GLY A 321 -12.33 -20.64 8.95
C GLY A 321 -11.20 -19.75 8.40
N THR A 322 -10.85 -19.91 7.13
CA THR A 322 -9.87 -19.08 6.43
C THR A 322 -10.31 -17.60 6.36
N MET A 323 -11.60 -17.34 6.13
CA MET A 323 -12.13 -15.97 6.06
C MET A 323 -12.15 -15.31 7.44
N VAL A 324 -12.54 -16.05 8.49
CA VAL A 324 -12.49 -15.58 9.88
C VAL A 324 -11.07 -15.17 10.25
N VAL A 325 -10.10 -16.06 10.05
CA VAL A 325 -8.67 -15.80 10.30
C VAL A 325 -8.21 -14.54 9.56
N SER A 326 -8.54 -14.43 8.27
CA SER A 326 -8.09 -13.31 7.45
C SER A 326 -8.68 -11.98 7.90
N LEU A 327 -9.97 -11.92 8.23
CA LEU A 327 -10.62 -10.69 8.68
C LEU A 327 -10.13 -10.24 10.06
N GLU A 328 -9.97 -11.17 11.00
CA GLU A 328 -9.44 -10.84 12.33
C GLU A 328 -7.97 -10.39 12.25
N LEU A 329 -7.15 -11.01 11.38
CA LEU A 329 -5.79 -10.55 11.13
C LEU A 329 -5.73 -9.18 10.46
N ILE A 330 -6.61 -8.88 9.50
CA ILE A 330 -6.68 -7.54 8.89
C ILE A 330 -6.95 -6.49 9.97
N ARG A 331 -7.89 -6.76 10.89
CA ARG A 331 -8.23 -5.86 11.98
C ARG A 331 -7.07 -5.67 12.96
N ALA A 332 -6.56 -6.77 13.53
CA ALA A 332 -5.52 -6.73 14.56
C ALA A 332 -4.20 -6.20 14.01
N PHE A 333 -3.76 -6.71 12.85
CA PHE A 333 -2.51 -6.29 12.22
C PHE A 333 -2.61 -4.86 11.67
N GLY A 334 -3.74 -4.48 11.06
CA GLY A 334 -3.98 -3.14 10.56
C GLY A 334 -3.90 -2.10 11.67
N ALA A 335 -4.64 -2.32 12.78
CA ALA A 335 -4.64 -1.43 13.94
C ALA A 335 -3.24 -1.26 14.57
N LEU A 336 -2.44 -2.33 14.61
CA LEU A 336 -1.07 -2.28 15.12
C LEU A 336 -0.12 -1.61 14.14
N ALA A 337 -0.20 -1.97 12.85
CA ALA A 337 0.74 -1.51 11.83
C ALA A 337 0.58 -0.02 11.53
N ARG A 338 -0.67 0.52 11.53
CA ARG A 338 -0.93 1.94 11.26
C ARG A 338 -0.29 2.91 12.23
N GLN A 339 0.14 2.44 13.41
CA GLN A 339 0.87 3.28 14.37
C GLN A 339 2.24 3.74 13.86
N HIS A 340 2.82 3.01 12.89
CA HIS A 340 4.19 3.23 12.41
C HIS A 340 4.33 3.13 10.89
N ALA A 341 3.24 2.95 10.16
CA ALA A 341 3.23 2.76 8.72
C ALA A 341 1.90 3.25 8.13
N HIS A 342 1.87 3.60 6.85
CA HIS A 342 0.62 3.81 6.13
C HIS A 342 0.10 2.47 5.60
N VAL A 343 -1.07 2.03 6.06
CA VAL A 343 -1.63 0.71 5.78
C VAL A 343 -2.81 0.81 4.82
N THR A 344 -2.68 0.19 3.65
CA THR A 344 -3.74 0.07 2.64
C THR A 344 -4.21 -1.37 2.50
N VAL A 345 -5.52 -1.62 2.58
CA VAL A 345 -6.11 -2.93 2.26
C VAL A 345 -6.53 -2.96 0.79
N LEU A 346 -6.02 -3.94 0.04
CA LEU A 346 -6.38 -4.18 -1.36
C LEU A 346 -7.53 -5.18 -1.43
N VAL A 347 -8.65 -4.76 -2.04
CA VAL A 347 -9.85 -5.58 -2.18
C VAL A 347 -10.21 -5.78 -3.66
N ARG A 348 -11.10 -6.72 -3.97
CA ARG A 348 -11.67 -6.84 -5.32
C ARG A 348 -12.61 -5.68 -5.60
N SER A 349 -12.76 -5.33 -6.87
CA SER A 349 -13.82 -4.42 -7.31
C SER A 349 -15.19 -4.97 -6.91
N GLY A 350 -16.08 -4.11 -6.43
CA GLY A 350 -17.42 -4.50 -5.99
C GLY A 350 -17.51 -5.04 -4.55
N TRP A 351 -16.49 -4.84 -3.73
CA TRP A 351 -16.59 -5.13 -2.30
C TRP A 351 -17.69 -4.28 -1.64
N PRO A 352 -18.49 -4.85 -0.70
CA PRO A 352 -19.56 -4.11 -0.02
C PRO A 352 -19.02 -2.88 0.71
N ASP A 353 -19.70 -1.74 0.55
CA ASP A 353 -19.29 -0.47 1.18
C ASP A 353 -19.31 -0.51 2.72
N GLU A 354 -20.19 -1.32 3.30
CA GLU A 354 -20.24 -1.54 4.74
C GLU A 354 -18.96 -2.22 5.26
N MET A 355 -18.51 -3.27 4.58
CA MET A 355 -17.25 -3.95 4.92
C MET A 355 -16.04 -3.01 4.76
N ARG A 356 -16.05 -2.17 3.71
CA ARG A 356 -14.98 -1.17 3.52
C ARG A 356 -14.94 -0.18 4.67
N ARG A 357 -16.09 0.35 5.09
CA ARG A 357 -16.19 1.27 6.23
C ARG A 357 -15.71 0.63 7.53
N THR A 358 -16.07 -0.62 7.79
CA THR A 358 -15.62 -1.35 8.97
C THR A 358 -14.09 -1.51 9.00
N LEU A 359 -13.45 -1.79 7.85
CA LEU A 359 -12.00 -1.93 7.81
C LEU A 359 -11.27 -0.59 8.00
N LEU A 360 -11.84 0.54 7.55
CA LEU A 360 -11.26 1.87 7.75
C LEU A 360 -11.12 2.28 9.24
N GLU A 361 -11.80 1.59 10.15
CA GLU A 361 -11.56 1.76 11.59
C GLU A 361 -10.15 1.30 12.02
N TYR A 362 -9.56 0.36 11.27
CA TYR A 362 -8.31 -0.33 11.62
C TYR A 362 -7.13 0.01 10.70
N VAL A 363 -7.38 0.57 9.51
CA VAL A 363 -6.38 0.87 8.50
C VAL A 363 -6.57 2.28 7.93
N ASP A 364 -5.60 2.80 7.18
CA ASP A 364 -5.64 4.16 6.65
C ASP A 364 -6.41 4.25 5.33
N ASP A 365 -6.42 3.16 4.54
CA ASP A 365 -7.08 3.14 3.24
C ASP A 365 -7.60 1.74 2.87
N VAL A 366 -8.72 1.68 2.13
CA VAL A 366 -9.28 0.44 1.57
C VAL A 366 -9.60 0.67 0.10
N ARG A 367 -8.86 0.07 -0.81
CA ARG A 367 -8.93 0.36 -2.23
C ARG A 367 -9.12 -0.89 -3.10
N PRO A 368 -9.90 -0.77 -4.19
CA PRO A 368 -9.92 -1.81 -5.20
C PRO A 368 -8.53 -2.01 -5.81
N VAL A 369 -8.14 -3.27 -6.02
CA VAL A 369 -6.84 -3.58 -6.64
C VAL A 369 -6.70 -2.98 -8.05
N GLY A 370 -7.82 -2.76 -8.76
CA GLY A 370 -7.83 -2.14 -10.08
C GLY A 370 -7.41 -0.66 -10.11
N ASP A 371 -7.36 0.02 -8.95
CA ASP A 371 -6.86 1.40 -8.85
C ASP A 371 -5.33 1.48 -8.95
N PHE A 372 -4.64 0.33 -8.88
CA PHE A 372 -3.19 0.25 -8.91
C PHE A 372 -2.70 -0.27 -10.26
N HIS A 373 -1.88 0.54 -10.91
CA HIS A 373 -1.22 0.14 -12.15
C HIS A 373 0.00 -0.73 -11.83
N GLU A 374 -0.09 -2.02 -12.12
CA GLU A 374 1.04 -2.95 -11.98
C GLU A 374 2.27 -2.52 -12.79
N LEU A 375 2.08 -1.77 -13.87
CA LEU A 375 3.15 -1.24 -14.71
C LEU A 375 3.89 -0.03 -14.10
N ALA A 376 3.28 0.65 -13.13
CA ALA A 376 3.92 1.78 -12.44
C ALA A 376 5.04 1.35 -11.46
N GLY A 377 5.28 0.03 -11.35
CA GLY A 377 6.26 -0.53 -10.43
C GLY A 377 5.77 -0.63 -8.99
N PRO A 378 6.66 -0.94 -8.02
CA PRO A 378 6.27 -1.14 -6.63
C PRO A 378 5.71 0.14 -6.03
N GLN A 379 4.47 0.09 -5.56
CA GLN A 379 3.77 1.19 -4.89
C GLN A 379 3.79 1.04 -3.38
N PHE A 380 4.12 -0.17 -2.89
CA PHE A 380 4.24 -0.51 -1.49
C PHE A 380 5.66 -1.00 -1.16
N ASP A 381 6.11 -0.73 0.04
CA ASP A 381 7.40 -1.21 0.52
C ASP A 381 7.30 -2.68 0.93
N LEU A 382 6.13 -3.07 1.46
CA LEU A 382 5.80 -4.45 1.82
C LEU A 382 4.32 -4.73 1.57
N MET A 383 4.01 -5.92 1.07
CA MET A 383 2.66 -6.47 1.01
C MET A 383 2.54 -7.72 1.88
N VAL A 384 1.49 -7.77 2.70
CA VAL A 384 1.17 -8.93 3.54
C VAL A 384 -0.09 -9.61 3.00
N ARG A 385 -0.06 -10.93 2.90
CA ARG A 385 -1.22 -11.74 2.54
C ARG A 385 -1.39 -12.86 3.56
N PHE A 386 -2.54 -12.91 4.24
CA PHE A 386 -2.84 -13.92 5.27
C PHE A 386 -3.28 -15.26 4.69
N LEU A 387 -2.76 -15.56 3.51
CA LEU A 387 -2.93 -16.79 2.77
C LEU A 387 -1.80 -16.91 1.74
N GLN A 388 -1.42 -18.12 1.31
CA GLN A 388 -0.50 -18.32 0.19
C GLN A 388 -1.11 -17.78 -1.13
N ALA A 389 -0.28 -17.54 -2.13
CA ALA A 389 -0.75 -17.25 -3.48
C ALA A 389 -1.40 -18.51 -4.08
N LEU A 390 -2.63 -18.36 -4.58
CA LEU A 390 -3.40 -19.46 -5.16
C LEU A 390 -3.35 -19.46 -6.69
N THR A 391 -3.12 -18.30 -7.29
CA THR A 391 -3.11 -18.11 -8.74
C THR A 391 -1.86 -17.37 -9.19
N PRO A 392 -1.45 -17.51 -10.47
CA PRO A 392 -0.35 -16.72 -11.03
C PRO A 392 -0.56 -15.22 -10.89
N GLU A 393 -1.80 -14.74 -11.01
CA GLU A 393 -2.17 -13.34 -10.85
C GLU A 393 -1.93 -12.85 -9.42
N ASP A 394 -2.20 -13.69 -8.39
CA ASP A 394 -1.89 -13.38 -7.00
C ASP A 394 -0.38 -13.15 -6.82
N LEU A 395 0.43 -14.11 -7.28
CA LEU A 395 1.89 -14.02 -7.14
C LEU A 395 2.46 -12.83 -7.92
N LEU A 396 1.92 -12.60 -9.13
CA LEU A 396 2.34 -11.47 -9.96
C LEU A 396 2.04 -10.14 -9.27
N ARG A 397 0.83 -9.98 -8.70
CA ARG A 397 0.44 -8.80 -7.94
C ARG A 397 1.35 -8.56 -6.74
N LEU A 398 1.60 -9.59 -5.93
CA LEU A 398 2.52 -9.52 -4.79
C LEU A 398 3.92 -9.06 -5.20
N ARG A 399 4.41 -9.52 -6.36
CA ARG A 399 5.74 -9.21 -6.88
C ARG A 399 5.84 -7.86 -7.57
N THR A 400 4.77 -7.32 -8.12
CA THR A 400 4.81 -6.10 -8.93
C THR A 400 4.38 -4.87 -8.14
N LEU A 401 3.39 -4.98 -7.26
CA LEU A 401 2.89 -3.84 -6.48
C LEU A 401 3.72 -3.54 -5.23
N ALA A 402 4.49 -4.52 -4.73
CA ALA A 402 5.32 -4.31 -3.55
C ALA A 402 6.79 -4.68 -3.80
N ARG A 403 7.69 -4.01 -3.06
CA ARG A 403 9.14 -4.32 -3.08
C ARG A 403 9.44 -5.66 -2.43
N ARG A 404 8.67 -6.02 -1.39
CA ARG A 404 8.74 -7.27 -0.62
C ARG A 404 7.35 -7.78 -0.36
N PHE A 405 7.22 -9.08 -0.09
CA PHE A 405 5.96 -9.62 0.38
C PHE A 405 6.14 -10.71 1.41
N VAL A 406 5.18 -10.75 2.35
CA VAL A 406 5.04 -11.76 3.39
C VAL A 406 3.71 -12.48 3.16
N VAL A 407 3.72 -13.80 3.29
CA VAL A 407 2.51 -14.62 3.24
C VAL A 407 2.35 -15.42 4.52
N MET A 408 1.10 -15.82 4.82
CA MET A 408 0.80 -16.79 5.87
C MET A 408 0.42 -18.12 5.25
N GLN A 409 1.05 -19.19 5.69
CA GLN A 409 0.71 -20.56 5.31
C GLN A 409 -0.16 -21.18 6.40
N LEU A 410 -1.40 -21.56 6.03
CA LEU A 410 -2.38 -22.08 6.98
C LEU A 410 -2.34 -23.60 7.12
N ASP A 411 -2.08 -24.33 6.04
CA ASP A 411 -1.89 -25.79 6.00
C ASP A 411 -1.28 -26.22 4.66
N LEU A 412 -0.88 -27.48 4.58
CA LEU A 412 -0.39 -28.12 3.35
C LEU A 412 -1.24 -29.34 2.96
N ILE A 413 -2.49 -29.42 3.44
CA ILE A 413 -3.38 -30.56 3.22
C ILE A 413 -3.65 -30.78 1.74
N ALA A 414 -4.07 -29.73 1.02
CA ALA A 414 -4.32 -29.81 -0.41
C ALA A 414 -3.03 -29.94 -1.24
N TYR A 415 -1.88 -29.48 -0.74
CA TYR A 415 -0.57 -29.71 -1.35
C TYR A 415 -0.19 -31.20 -1.33
N ALA A 416 -0.53 -31.90 -0.26
CA ALA A 416 -0.23 -33.30 -0.06
C ALA A 416 -1.19 -34.24 -0.79
N ASN A 417 -2.43 -33.83 -1.05
CA ASN A 417 -3.49 -34.74 -1.48
C ASN A 417 -4.20 -34.24 -2.75
N PRO A 418 -4.10 -34.97 -3.89
CA PRO A 418 -4.75 -34.60 -5.16
C PRO A 418 -6.28 -34.62 -5.13
N ALA A 419 -6.90 -35.29 -4.15
CA ALA A 419 -8.37 -35.40 -4.07
C ALA A 419 -9.08 -34.04 -3.89
N TYR A 420 -8.37 -33.01 -3.45
CA TYR A 420 -8.91 -31.66 -3.28
C TYR A 420 -9.01 -30.85 -4.55
N GLN A 421 -8.58 -31.40 -5.70
CA GLN A 421 -8.62 -30.74 -7.01
C GLN A 421 -9.43 -31.56 -8.02
N ARG A 422 -9.99 -30.90 -9.05
CA ARG A 422 -10.76 -31.60 -10.08
C ARG A 422 -9.96 -32.58 -10.92
N SER A 423 -8.65 -32.32 -11.03
CA SER A 423 -7.76 -33.12 -11.86
C SER A 423 -6.33 -33.09 -11.32
N TYR A 424 -5.54 -34.08 -11.74
CA TYR A 424 -4.11 -34.12 -11.43
C TYR A 424 -3.37 -32.87 -11.92
N ALA A 425 -3.74 -32.33 -13.07
CA ALA A 425 -3.14 -31.11 -13.62
C ALA A 425 -3.45 -29.87 -12.77
N GLU A 426 -4.64 -29.76 -12.19
CA GLU A 426 -4.97 -28.69 -11.25
C GLU A 426 -4.21 -28.85 -9.94
N TRP A 427 -4.07 -30.06 -9.44
CA TRP A 427 -3.25 -30.33 -8.25
C TRP A 427 -1.77 -29.98 -8.49
N GLN A 428 -1.20 -30.34 -9.64
CA GLN A 428 0.17 -29.95 -9.99
C GLN A 428 0.33 -28.41 -10.07
N ARG A 429 -0.65 -27.71 -10.64
CA ARG A 429 -0.65 -26.23 -10.64
C ARG A 429 -0.71 -25.66 -9.23
N TYR A 430 -1.56 -26.18 -8.37
CA TYR A 430 -1.66 -25.76 -6.97
C TYR A 430 -0.32 -25.95 -6.24
N ARG A 431 0.33 -27.10 -6.41
CA ARG A 431 1.66 -27.38 -5.85
C ARG A 431 2.70 -26.40 -6.39
N THR A 432 2.76 -26.23 -7.69
CA THR A 432 3.69 -25.27 -8.32
C THR A 432 3.48 -23.85 -7.78
N MET A 433 2.23 -23.41 -7.58
CA MET A 433 1.96 -22.09 -6.99
C MET A 433 2.44 -21.98 -5.54
N THR A 434 2.29 -23.06 -4.76
CA THR A 434 2.83 -23.12 -3.40
C THR A 434 4.37 -23.08 -3.44
N ASP A 435 5.02 -23.90 -4.27
CA ASP A 435 6.48 -23.91 -4.45
C ASP A 435 7.02 -22.54 -4.82
N LEU A 436 6.38 -21.85 -5.79
CA LEU A 436 6.76 -20.49 -6.21
C LEU A 436 6.51 -19.45 -5.11
N THR A 437 5.43 -19.60 -4.35
CA THR A 437 5.16 -18.71 -3.21
C THR A 437 6.28 -18.80 -2.18
N PHE A 438 6.69 -20.01 -1.81
CA PHE A 438 7.80 -20.24 -0.89
C PHE A 438 9.14 -19.75 -1.43
N ALA A 439 9.40 -19.98 -2.72
CA ALA A 439 10.64 -19.55 -3.38
C ALA A 439 10.80 -18.03 -3.43
N TYR A 440 9.70 -17.29 -3.58
CA TYR A 440 9.75 -15.85 -3.84
C TYR A 440 9.27 -14.97 -2.67
N ALA A 441 8.61 -15.54 -1.65
CA ALA A 441 8.22 -14.77 -0.46
C ALA A 441 9.47 -14.28 0.28
N ASP A 442 9.47 -13.04 0.69
CA ASP A 442 10.53 -12.44 1.50
C ASP A 442 10.43 -12.88 2.97
N GLY A 443 9.22 -13.23 3.43
CA GLY A 443 8.96 -13.83 4.72
C GLY A 443 7.71 -14.73 4.70
N ILE A 444 7.66 -15.73 5.58
CA ILE A 444 6.52 -16.63 5.70
C ILE A 444 6.14 -16.78 7.19
N ALA A 445 4.88 -16.52 7.51
CA ALA A 445 4.28 -16.83 8.79
C ALA A 445 3.56 -18.17 8.70
N PHE A 446 3.65 -19.01 9.73
CA PHE A 446 2.96 -20.29 9.84
C PHE A 446 2.01 -20.25 11.02
N ASN A 447 0.81 -20.79 10.87
CA ASN A 447 -0.17 -20.79 11.95
C ASN A 447 0.03 -21.89 13.01
N SER A 448 1.03 -22.77 12.80
CA SER A 448 1.51 -23.73 13.80
C SER A 448 2.92 -24.21 13.49
N GLY A 449 3.61 -24.76 14.49
CA GLY A 449 4.90 -25.39 14.34
C GLY A 449 4.83 -26.66 13.49
N ASP A 450 3.70 -27.37 13.53
CA ASP A 450 3.44 -28.56 12.71
C ASP A 450 3.44 -28.21 11.22
N VAL A 451 2.74 -27.14 10.81
CA VAL A 451 2.72 -26.68 9.41
C VAL A 451 4.12 -26.23 8.95
N TYR A 452 4.88 -25.58 9.81
CA TYR A 452 6.28 -25.24 9.54
C TYR A 452 7.13 -26.50 9.32
N ALA A 453 7.02 -27.46 10.23
CA ALA A 453 7.77 -28.71 10.14
C ALA A 453 7.40 -29.53 8.89
N ASP A 454 6.10 -29.60 8.54
CA ASP A 454 5.62 -30.24 7.32
C ASP A 454 6.16 -29.55 6.05
N ALA A 455 6.23 -28.21 6.03
CA ALA A 455 6.83 -27.45 4.93
C ALA A 455 8.32 -27.78 4.73
N VAL A 456 9.07 -27.82 5.83
CA VAL A 456 10.50 -28.17 5.81
C VAL A 456 10.71 -29.63 5.37
N GLN A 457 9.93 -30.56 5.93
CA GLN A 457 10.01 -31.99 5.59
C GLN A 457 9.70 -32.25 4.10
N ARG A 458 8.83 -31.47 3.49
CA ARG A 458 8.51 -31.55 2.06
C ARG A 458 9.53 -30.86 1.16
N GLY A 459 10.55 -30.25 1.72
CA GLY A 459 11.61 -29.55 0.97
C GLY A 459 11.16 -28.25 0.33
N LEU A 460 10.11 -27.60 0.84
CA LEU A 460 9.71 -26.25 0.38
C LEU A 460 10.80 -25.25 0.74
N ALA A 461 10.97 -24.24 -0.12
CA ALA A 461 12.03 -23.23 0.02
C ALA A 461 11.72 -22.19 1.13
N VAL A 462 11.64 -22.68 2.37
CA VAL A 462 11.39 -21.84 3.56
C VAL A 462 12.50 -20.81 3.72
N PRO A 463 12.19 -19.48 3.84
CA PRO A 463 13.21 -18.46 3.98
C PRO A 463 13.89 -18.51 5.35
N GLU A 464 15.19 -18.81 5.36
CA GLU A 464 15.99 -18.88 6.59
C GLU A 464 16.01 -17.53 7.31
N GLY A 465 15.76 -17.52 8.62
CA GLY A 465 15.75 -16.32 9.45
C GLY A 465 14.63 -15.33 9.15
N ARG A 466 13.65 -15.68 8.31
CA ARG A 466 12.51 -14.82 7.94
C ARG A 466 11.20 -15.57 8.01
N THR A 467 11.01 -16.28 9.12
CA THR A 467 9.79 -17.03 9.42
C THR A 467 9.36 -16.79 10.85
N CYS A 468 8.07 -16.89 11.11
CA CYS A 468 7.55 -16.93 12.47
C CYS A 468 6.41 -17.94 12.58
N ILE A 469 6.23 -18.48 13.79
CA ILE A 469 5.03 -19.21 14.16
C ILE A 469 4.05 -18.20 14.74
N ALA A 470 2.97 -17.97 14.03
CA ALA A 470 1.91 -17.02 14.37
C ALA A 470 0.61 -17.81 14.52
N TYR A 471 0.44 -18.43 15.69
CA TYR A 471 -0.77 -19.21 16.02
C TYR A 471 -2.03 -18.36 15.81
N ASN A 472 -3.10 -18.96 15.28
CA ASN A 472 -4.34 -18.22 15.14
C ASN A 472 -4.87 -17.75 16.50
N GLY A 473 -5.42 -16.55 16.57
CA GLY A 473 -6.17 -16.09 17.74
C GLY A 473 -7.50 -16.86 17.85
N VAL A 474 -8.02 -16.97 19.05
CA VAL A 474 -9.30 -17.61 19.34
C VAL A 474 -10.25 -16.70 20.14
N ASP A 475 -9.83 -15.46 20.38
CA ASP A 475 -10.56 -14.41 21.06
C ASP A 475 -11.40 -13.53 20.10
N HIS A 476 -11.71 -14.03 18.90
CA HIS A 476 -12.57 -13.34 17.96
C HIS A 476 -14.00 -13.24 18.49
N HIS A 477 -14.69 -12.17 18.10
CA HIS A 477 -15.98 -11.78 18.67
C HIS A 477 -17.14 -12.70 18.23
N PHE A 478 -17.02 -13.98 18.59
CA PHE A 478 -18.07 -14.97 18.51
C PHE A 478 -19.39 -14.49 19.19
N HIS A 479 -19.31 -13.49 20.06
CA HIS A 479 -20.39 -13.03 20.92
C HIS A 479 -21.27 -11.91 20.33
N ARG A 480 -21.03 -11.43 19.10
CA ARG A 480 -21.77 -10.27 18.56
C ARG A 480 -23.11 -10.61 17.92
N ALA A 481 -23.33 -11.82 17.45
CA ALA A 481 -24.60 -12.25 16.88
C ALA A 481 -25.47 -12.95 17.94
N GLY A 482 -26.75 -12.62 18.01
CA GLY A 482 -27.72 -13.39 18.82
C GLY A 482 -27.80 -14.83 18.30
N ALA A 483 -27.72 -15.83 19.18
CA ALA A 483 -27.86 -17.23 18.78
C ALA A 483 -29.33 -17.53 18.40
N HIS A 484 -29.52 -18.23 17.27
CA HIS A 484 -30.84 -18.73 16.85
C HIS A 484 -30.69 -20.09 16.15
N PRO A 485 -31.72 -20.95 16.20
CA PRO A 485 -31.66 -22.27 15.60
C PRO A 485 -31.53 -22.19 14.07
N PRO A 486 -30.85 -23.18 13.43
CA PRO A 486 -30.82 -23.32 11.98
C PRO A 486 -32.21 -23.71 11.43
N LYS A 487 -32.40 -23.64 10.09
CA LYS A 487 -33.65 -23.97 9.43
C LYS A 487 -34.28 -25.31 9.80
N ARG A 488 -33.46 -26.33 10.18
CA ARG A 488 -33.87 -27.64 10.68
C ARG A 488 -33.72 -27.76 12.21
N GLY A 489 -33.68 -26.62 12.92
CA GLY A 489 -33.47 -26.60 14.37
C GLY A 489 -34.55 -27.34 15.14
N ASP A 490 -35.79 -27.38 14.65
CA ASP A 490 -36.90 -28.13 15.27
C ASP A 490 -36.69 -29.63 15.32
N GLU A 491 -35.80 -30.16 14.44
CA GLU A 491 -35.41 -31.57 14.43
C GLU A 491 -34.31 -31.89 15.45
N ILE A 492 -33.69 -30.88 16.09
CA ILE A 492 -32.50 -31.03 16.95
C ILE A 492 -32.90 -30.78 18.41
N PRO A 493 -32.88 -31.82 19.28
CA PRO A 493 -33.15 -31.65 20.69
C PRO A 493 -31.99 -30.95 21.38
N ALA A 494 -32.25 -29.86 22.09
CA ALA A 494 -31.26 -29.14 22.88
C ALA A 494 -30.62 -30.06 23.94
N GLY A 495 -29.31 -30.04 24.08
CA GLY A 495 -28.55 -30.80 25.07
C GLY A 495 -28.44 -32.32 24.81
N ASP A 496 -29.04 -32.84 23.73
CA ASP A 496 -29.03 -34.27 23.43
C ASP A 496 -28.62 -34.59 21.98
N PHE A 497 -27.54 -33.95 21.54
CA PHE A 497 -26.93 -34.28 20.24
C PHE A 497 -25.40 -34.12 20.28
N VAL A 498 -24.73 -34.90 19.43
CA VAL A 498 -23.31 -34.77 19.11
C VAL A 498 -23.19 -33.97 17.82
N LEU A 499 -22.41 -32.89 17.84
CA LEU A 499 -22.18 -32.00 16.72
C LEU A 499 -20.87 -32.33 16.01
N VAL A 500 -20.88 -32.39 14.68
CA VAL A 500 -19.70 -32.37 13.83
C VAL A 500 -19.79 -31.14 12.93
N LEU A 501 -18.91 -30.17 13.17
CA LEU A 501 -18.93 -28.88 12.52
C LEU A 501 -17.79 -28.72 11.52
N GLY A 502 -18.06 -28.06 10.41
CA GLY A 502 -17.08 -27.66 9.39
C GLY A 502 -17.42 -28.17 7.99
N THR A 503 -16.75 -27.57 6.99
CA THR A 503 -16.87 -27.98 5.58
C THR A 503 -16.62 -29.47 5.41
N ASN A 504 -17.36 -30.15 4.55
CA ASN A 504 -17.31 -31.59 4.35
C ASN A 504 -16.05 -32.11 3.65
N PHE A 505 -14.89 -31.58 3.99
CA PHE A 505 -13.62 -32.07 3.45
C PHE A 505 -13.26 -33.47 3.95
N LEU A 506 -12.59 -34.26 3.12
CA LEU A 506 -12.16 -35.64 3.41
C LEU A 506 -11.40 -35.73 4.74
N HIS A 507 -10.50 -34.79 5.05
CA HIS A 507 -9.73 -34.79 6.28
C HIS A 507 -10.56 -34.59 7.55
N LYS A 508 -11.78 -34.05 7.45
CA LYS A 508 -12.71 -33.93 8.58
C LYS A 508 -13.25 -35.28 9.04
N ASN A 509 -13.10 -36.32 8.23
CA ASN A 509 -13.39 -37.71 8.56
C ASN A 509 -14.76 -37.96 9.23
N ARG A 510 -15.78 -37.23 8.71
CA ARG A 510 -17.12 -37.25 9.34
C ARG A 510 -17.80 -38.61 9.34
N ALA A 511 -17.43 -39.48 8.37
CA ALA A 511 -17.89 -40.86 8.34
C ALA A 511 -17.46 -41.66 9.61
N TYR A 512 -16.35 -41.29 10.26
CA TYR A 512 -15.94 -41.91 11.52
C TYR A 512 -16.90 -41.55 12.66
N ALA A 513 -17.39 -40.33 12.72
CA ALA A 513 -18.41 -39.93 13.70
C ALA A 513 -19.72 -40.73 13.57
N ILE A 514 -20.13 -41.10 12.35
CA ILE A 514 -21.27 -41.98 12.11
C ILE A 514 -21.06 -43.33 12.72
N ARG A 515 -19.89 -43.94 12.50
CA ARG A 515 -19.56 -45.27 13.08
C ARG A 515 -19.51 -45.26 14.60
N LEU A 516 -18.91 -44.21 15.20
CA LEU A 516 -18.91 -44.03 16.66
C LEU A 516 -20.33 -43.88 17.21
N SER A 517 -21.18 -43.08 16.56
CA SER A 517 -22.58 -42.91 16.94
C SER A 517 -23.37 -44.19 16.89
N GLU A 518 -23.20 -45.05 15.86
CA GLU A 518 -23.85 -46.36 15.77
C GLU A 518 -23.46 -47.27 16.92
N ALA A 519 -22.16 -47.29 17.30
CA ALA A 519 -21.68 -48.08 18.42
C ALA A 519 -22.23 -47.56 19.75
N LEU A 520 -22.31 -46.24 19.95
CA LEU A 520 -22.93 -45.62 21.14
C LEU A 520 -24.39 -46.04 21.29
N MET A 521 -25.16 -45.95 20.22
CA MET A 521 -26.57 -46.36 20.23
C MET A 521 -26.74 -47.83 20.48
N THR A 522 -25.86 -48.66 19.93
CA THR A 522 -25.94 -50.12 20.02
C THR A 522 -25.50 -50.65 21.39
N ARG A 523 -24.42 -50.11 21.95
CA ARG A 523 -23.76 -50.64 23.16
C ARG A 523 -24.21 -49.98 24.43
N HIS A 524 -24.46 -48.65 24.37
CA HIS A 524 -24.78 -47.84 25.52
C HIS A 524 -26.24 -47.34 25.53
N GLY A 525 -27.01 -47.66 24.46
CA GLY A 525 -28.39 -47.21 24.35
C GLY A 525 -28.56 -45.68 24.18
N TRP A 526 -27.51 -45.00 23.71
CA TRP A 526 -27.56 -43.55 23.52
C TRP A 526 -28.70 -43.20 22.57
N ALA A 527 -29.58 -42.25 23.04
CA ALA A 527 -30.80 -41.88 22.36
C ALA A 527 -30.70 -40.54 21.61
N GLY A 528 -29.58 -39.86 21.69
CA GLY A 528 -29.35 -38.52 21.08
C GLY A 528 -29.22 -38.58 19.57
N LYS A 529 -29.05 -37.40 18.98
CA LYS A 529 -28.89 -37.22 17.52
C LYS A 529 -27.44 -36.95 17.14
N LEU A 530 -27.07 -37.38 15.92
CA LEU A 530 -25.83 -36.93 15.29
C LEU A 530 -26.15 -35.80 14.29
N VAL A 531 -25.57 -34.63 14.54
CA VAL A 531 -25.84 -33.41 13.75
C VAL A 531 -24.56 -33.01 13.00
N PHE A 532 -24.69 -32.87 11.68
CA PHE A 532 -23.63 -32.29 10.87
C PHE A 532 -24.01 -30.87 10.45
N ALA A 533 -23.02 -29.97 10.48
CA ALA A 533 -23.16 -28.59 10.02
C ALA A 533 -21.92 -28.15 9.24
N GLY A 534 -22.14 -27.44 8.15
CA GLY A 534 -21.11 -26.91 7.28
C GLY A 534 -21.38 -27.14 5.80
N PRO A 535 -20.81 -26.29 4.91
CA PRO A 535 -21.07 -26.38 3.49
C PRO A 535 -20.49 -27.66 2.87
N SER A 536 -21.12 -28.12 1.80
CA SER A 536 -20.61 -29.20 0.96
C SER A 536 -19.70 -28.65 -0.14
N VAL A 537 -18.62 -29.38 -0.46
CA VAL A 537 -17.69 -29.05 -1.53
C VAL A 537 -17.81 -30.04 -2.69
N ALA A 538 -17.55 -29.54 -3.90
CA ALA A 538 -17.63 -30.33 -5.11
C ALA A 538 -16.48 -31.36 -5.25
N TYR A 539 -15.31 -31.04 -4.67
CA TYR A 539 -14.08 -31.84 -4.75
C TYR A 539 -13.43 -31.92 -3.36
N GLY A 540 -12.85 -33.06 -3.06
CA GLY A 540 -12.25 -33.30 -1.73
C GLY A 540 -13.28 -33.46 -0.61
N GLY A 541 -14.55 -33.62 -0.95
CA GLY A 541 -15.63 -33.85 0.02
C GLY A 541 -15.77 -35.32 0.39
N ASP A 542 -16.32 -35.60 1.57
CA ASP A 542 -16.54 -36.93 2.13
C ASP A 542 -17.96 -37.50 1.93
N GLY A 543 -18.73 -36.89 1.01
CA GLY A 543 -20.16 -37.23 0.80
C GLY A 543 -20.39 -38.73 0.49
N ALA A 544 -19.53 -39.35 -0.33
CA ALA A 544 -19.63 -40.77 -0.64
C ALA A 544 -19.36 -41.65 0.59
N GLN A 545 -18.37 -41.27 1.41
CA GLN A 545 -18.01 -41.96 2.66
C GLN A 545 -19.14 -41.85 3.69
N ILE A 546 -19.77 -40.66 3.79
CA ILE A 546 -20.95 -40.42 4.65
C ILE A 546 -22.11 -41.31 4.21
N ALA A 547 -22.44 -41.35 2.92
CA ALA A 547 -23.53 -42.18 2.41
C ALA A 547 -23.32 -43.66 2.71
N ALA A 548 -22.11 -44.17 2.46
CA ALA A 548 -21.75 -45.56 2.77
C ALA A 548 -21.81 -45.85 4.29
N ALA A 549 -21.33 -44.92 5.11
CA ALA A 549 -21.37 -45.06 6.56
C ALA A 549 -22.78 -45.08 7.11
N LEU A 550 -23.68 -44.22 6.62
CA LEU A 550 -25.10 -44.18 7.01
C LEU A 550 -25.83 -45.45 6.58
N GLN A 551 -25.52 -46.00 5.40
CA GLN A 551 -26.08 -47.26 4.94
C GLN A 551 -25.69 -48.44 5.85
N ALA A 552 -24.46 -48.41 6.37
CA ALA A 552 -23.95 -49.41 7.30
C ALA A 552 -24.35 -49.17 8.78
N SER A 553 -25.01 -48.01 9.08
CA SER A 553 -25.31 -47.55 10.43
C SER A 553 -26.80 -47.13 10.57
N PRO A 554 -27.75 -48.11 10.53
CA PRO A 554 -29.17 -47.78 10.41
C PRO A 554 -29.76 -47.05 11.61
N ARG A 555 -29.23 -47.26 12.81
CA ARG A 555 -29.70 -46.55 14.01
C ARG A 555 -29.30 -45.07 13.97
N THR A 556 -28.04 -44.82 13.58
CA THR A 556 -27.55 -43.46 13.36
C THR A 556 -28.30 -42.78 12.22
N ALA A 557 -28.53 -43.48 11.08
CA ALA A 557 -29.26 -42.95 9.95
C ALA A 557 -30.68 -42.48 10.33
N ALA A 558 -31.35 -43.18 11.25
CA ALA A 558 -32.68 -42.77 11.75
C ALA A 558 -32.63 -41.54 12.70
N ARG A 559 -31.47 -41.13 13.18
CA ARG A 559 -31.24 -40.00 14.12
C ARG A 559 -30.24 -38.98 13.60
N PHE A 560 -29.92 -39.05 12.31
CA PHE A 560 -28.97 -38.18 11.65
C PHE A 560 -29.67 -36.92 11.11
N VAL A 561 -29.06 -35.75 11.35
CA VAL A 561 -29.50 -34.48 10.80
C VAL A 561 -28.30 -33.77 10.16
N ASP A 562 -28.39 -33.47 8.88
CA ASP A 562 -27.44 -32.58 8.20
C ASP A 562 -28.14 -31.24 7.95
N VAL A 563 -27.66 -30.18 8.59
CA VAL A 563 -28.21 -28.81 8.46
C VAL A 563 -27.57 -28.04 7.31
N GLY A 564 -26.48 -28.56 6.74
CA GLY A 564 -25.75 -27.90 5.67
C GLY A 564 -25.03 -26.62 6.12
N PHE A 565 -25.02 -25.61 5.25
CA PHE A 565 -24.42 -24.31 5.56
C PHE A 565 -25.17 -23.64 6.71
N VAL A 566 -24.44 -23.08 7.66
CA VAL A 566 -24.96 -22.31 8.80
C VAL A 566 -24.24 -20.95 8.87
N ASP A 567 -24.96 -19.90 9.27
CA ASP A 567 -24.37 -18.62 9.57
C ASP A 567 -23.76 -18.59 10.98
N GLU A 568 -23.15 -17.48 11.40
CA GLU A 568 -22.48 -17.38 12.71
C GLU A 568 -23.47 -17.49 13.88
N ALA A 569 -24.69 -17.01 13.75
CA ALA A 569 -25.70 -17.10 14.81
C ALA A 569 -26.26 -18.53 14.94
N GLU A 570 -26.48 -19.23 13.82
CA GLU A 570 -26.86 -20.64 13.77
C GLU A 570 -25.73 -21.55 14.30
N LYS A 571 -24.47 -21.27 13.89
CA LYS A 571 -23.27 -21.96 14.38
C LYS A 571 -23.16 -21.84 15.90
N ARG A 572 -23.33 -20.64 16.42
CA ARG A 572 -23.31 -20.37 17.86
C ARG A 572 -24.38 -21.16 18.60
N TRP A 573 -25.61 -21.15 18.09
CA TRP A 573 -26.70 -21.93 18.69
C TRP A 573 -26.38 -23.42 18.72
N LEU A 574 -25.86 -23.99 17.63
CA LEU A 574 -25.47 -25.38 17.59
C LEU A 574 -24.38 -25.72 18.60
N LEU A 575 -23.38 -24.85 18.74
CA LEU A 575 -22.30 -25.03 19.71
C LEU A 575 -22.83 -24.91 21.16
N GLU A 576 -23.69 -23.96 21.47
CA GLU A 576 -24.25 -23.78 22.82
C GLU A 576 -25.22 -24.91 23.22
N GLN A 577 -25.88 -25.57 22.25
CA GLN A 577 -26.88 -26.60 22.52
C GLN A 577 -26.35 -28.03 22.38
N ALA A 578 -25.16 -28.24 21.86
CA ALA A 578 -24.59 -29.58 21.71
C ALA A 578 -24.14 -30.17 23.05
N ALA A 579 -24.38 -31.46 23.26
CA ALA A 579 -23.82 -32.20 24.41
C ALA A 579 -22.30 -32.40 24.27
N LEU A 580 -21.82 -32.55 23.02
CA LEU A 580 -20.41 -32.78 22.69
C LEU A 580 -20.15 -32.35 21.24
N VAL A 581 -19.02 -31.70 21.00
CA VAL A 581 -18.47 -31.52 19.66
C VAL A 581 -17.47 -32.65 19.37
N LEU A 582 -17.70 -33.39 18.31
CA LEU A 582 -16.78 -34.45 17.86
C LEU A 582 -15.99 -33.93 16.66
N TYR A 583 -14.66 -33.95 16.78
CA TYR A 583 -13.75 -33.37 15.77
C TYR A 583 -12.71 -34.43 15.34
N PRO A 584 -13.14 -35.44 14.53
CA PRO A 584 -12.32 -36.61 14.17
C PRO A 584 -11.41 -36.33 12.96
N SER A 585 -10.94 -35.10 12.80
CA SER A 585 -10.08 -34.68 11.68
C SER A 585 -8.79 -35.50 11.65
N THR A 586 -8.33 -35.84 10.44
CA THR A 586 -7.05 -36.55 10.22
C THR A 586 -5.89 -35.60 9.89
N ALA A 587 -6.18 -34.32 9.68
CA ALA A 587 -5.19 -33.25 9.46
C ALA A 587 -5.80 -31.87 9.74
N GLU A 588 -5.04 -30.99 10.37
CA GLU A 588 -5.42 -29.60 10.65
C GLU A 588 -4.22 -28.67 10.61
N GLY A 589 -4.42 -27.45 10.13
CA GLY A 589 -3.38 -26.43 10.21
C GLY A 589 -3.27 -25.79 11.60
N PHE A 590 -4.43 -25.61 12.28
CA PHE A 590 -4.52 -25.09 13.65
C PHE A 590 -5.68 -25.76 14.42
N GLY A 591 -6.91 -25.73 13.88
CA GLY A 591 -8.11 -26.28 14.53
C GLY A 591 -8.82 -25.27 15.42
N LEU A 592 -9.60 -24.34 14.84
CA LEU A 592 -10.38 -23.33 15.58
C LEU A 592 -11.59 -23.92 16.33
N ILE A 593 -12.24 -24.95 15.76
CA ILE A 593 -13.52 -25.48 16.26
C ILE A 593 -13.48 -25.93 17.72
N PRO A 594 -12.44 -26.63 18.23
CA PRO A 594 -12.35 -26.96 19.64
C PRO A 594 -12.40 -25.74 20.57
N PHE A 595 -11.79 -24.64 20.17
CA PHE A 595 -11.79 -23.40 20.94
C PHE A 595 -13.11 -22.65 20.83
N GLU A 596 -13.73 -22.64 19.64
CA GLU A 596 -15.09 -22.07 19.45
C GLU A 596 -16.13 -22.82 20.30
N ALA A 597 -16.05 -24.14 20.34
CA ALA A 597 -16.90 -24.96 21.19
C ALA A 597 -16.67 -24.68 22.68
N ALA A 598 -15.40 -24.59 23.11
CA ALA A 598 -15.06 -24.27 24.49
C ALA A 598 -15.52 -22.86 24.91
N ALA A 599 -15.49 -21.89 24.00
CA ALA A 599 -16.04 -20.55 24.22
C ALA A 599 -17.58 -20.57 24.36
N ALA A 600 -18.25 -21.50 23.68
CA ALA A 600 -19.69 -21.74 23.80
C ALA A 600 -20.08 -22.59 25.03
N GLY A 601 -19.11 -23.10 25.79
CA GLY A 601 -19.35 -23.95 26.98
C GLY A 601 -19.50 -25.44 26.66
N THR A 602 -19.16 -25.88 25.46
CA THR A 602 -19.36 -27.27 25.01
C THR A 602 -18.04 -28.02 24.95
N PRO A 603 -17.94 -29.22 25.57
CA PRO A 603 -16.75 -30.03 25.50
C PRO A 603 -16.51 -30.54 24.07
N THR A 604 -15.24 -30.70 23.69
CA THR A 604 -14.86 -31.25 22.39
C THR A 604 -13.94 -32.47 22.57
N LEU A 605 -14.20 -33.49 21.77
CA LEU A 605 -13.26 -34.63 21.62
C LEU A 605 -12.66 -34.57 20.20
N THR A 606 -11.36 -34.42 20.12
CA THR A 606 -10.61 -34.24 18.86
C THR A 606 -9.55 -35.31 18.70
N ALA A 607 -9.11 -35.56 17.47
CA ALA A 607 -8.04 -36.53 17.19
C ALA A 607 -6.66 -35.98 17.58
N ARG A 608 -5.72 -36.86 17.93
CA ARG A 608 -4.33 -36.51 18.24
C ARG A 608 -3.48 -36.48 16.95
N VAL A 609 -3.72 -35.47 16.10
CA VAL A 609 -3.05 -35.40 14.80
C VAL A 609 -2.59 -33.97 14.50
N SER A 610 -1.58 -33.83 13.64
CA SER A 610 -1.04 -32.55 13.13
C SER A 610 -0.85 -31.52 14.26
N SER A 611 -1.29 -30.32 14.08
CA SER A 611 -1.19 -29.19 15.03
C SER A 611 -2.02 -29.37 16.32
N LEU A 612 -3.01 -30.25 16.34
CA LEU A 612 -3.97 -30.33 17.47
C LEU A 612 -3.29 -30.60 18.84
N PRO A 613 -2.32 -31.54 18.99
CA PRO A 613 -1.60 -31.71 20.25
C PRO A 613 -0.77 -30.51 20.66
N GLU A 614 -0.17 -29.82 19.68
CA GLU A 614 0.61 -28.59 19.90
C GLU A 614 -0.24 -27.46 20.49
N VAL A 615 -1.45 -27.25 19.94
CA VAL A 615 -2.31 -26.14 20.35
C VAL A 615 -3.18 -26.46 21.56
N LEU A 616 -3.70 -27.69 21.68
CA LEU A 616 -4.59 -28.09 22.77
C LEU A 616 -3.83 -28.61 24.01
N GLY A 617 -2.62 -29.16 23.82
CA GLY A 617 -1.79 -29.67 24.92
C GLY A 617 -2.09 -31.11 25.32
N GLU A 618 -1.41 -31.58 26.36
CA GLU A 618 -1.48 -32.97 26.81
C GLU A 618 -2.60 -33.24 27.83
N ASP A 619 -3.17 -32.19 28.43
CA ASP A 619 -4.22 -32.31 29.43
C ASP A 619 -5.62 -32.58 28.82
N VAL A 620 -5.70 -32.59 27.49
CA VAL A 620 -6.92 -32.86 26.72
C VAL A 620 -6.95 -34.34 26.32
N ARG A 621 -8.11 -34.97 26.50
CA ARG A 621 -8.31 -36.34 25.95
C ARG A 621 -8.52 -36.26 24.43
N TYR A 622 -7.89 -37.21 23.73
CA TYR A 622 -7.93 -37.30 22.28
C TYR A 622 -8.57 -38.60 21.81
N LEU A 623 -9.11 -38.58 20.59
CA LEU A 623 -9.38 -39.77 19.80
C LEU A 623 -8.06 -40.40 19.35
N THR A 624 -8.00 -41.75 19.40
CA THR A 624 -6.83 -42.55 19.01
C THR A 624 -7.01 -43.21 17.64
N PHE A 625 -8.22 -43.17 17.08
CA PHE A 625 -8.68 -43.95 15.94
C PHE A 625 -8.73 -45.46 16.20
N ASP A 626 -8.54 -45.89 17.46
CA ASP A 626 -9.03 -47.17 17.89
C ASP A 626 -10.53 -47.09 18.19
N HIS A 627 -11.32 -47.88 17.48
CA HIS A 627 -12.77 -47.75 17.53
C HIS A 627 -13.34 -48.01 18.94
N GLU A 628 -12.78 -49.02 19.65
CA GLU A 628 -13.28 -49.40 20.98
C GLU A 628 -12.92 -48.35 22.02
N GLU A 629 -11.68 -47.86 21.99
CA GLU A 629 -11.21 -46.80 22.89
C GLU A 629 -11.98 -45.52 22.66
N ASP A 630 -12.24 -45.17 21.41
CA ASP A 630 -12.91 -43.93 21.03
C ASP A 630 -14.40 -43.93 21.38
N VAL A 631 -15.09 -45.11 21.22
CA VAL A 631 -16.48 -45.25 21.69
C VAL A 631 -16.56 -45.08 23.22
N ALA A 632 -15.63 -45.68 23.98
CA ALA A 632 -15.58 -45.49 25.42
C ALA A 632 -15.26 -44.05 25.82
N ALA A 633 -14.39 -43.35 25.06
CA ALA A 633 -14.03 -41.97 25.30
C ALA A 633 -15.22 -41.03 25.06
N VAL A 634 -15.95 -41.21 23.94
CA VAL A 634 -17.16 -40.42 23.63
C VAL A 634 -18.24 -40.66 24.69
N TRP A 635 -18.47 -41.93 25.05
CA TRP A 635 -19.47 -42.29 26.07
C TRP A 635 -19.13 -41.69 27.45
N ALA A 636 -17.87 -41.68 27.83
CA ALA A 636 -17.41 -41.11 29.09
C ALA A 636 -17.71 -39.58 29.16
N LEU A 637 -17.57 -38.84 28.05
CA LEU A 637 -17.89 -37.42 28.03
C LEU A 637 -19.42 -37.14 27.97
N LEU A 638 -20.21 -38.03 27.38
CA LEU A 638 -21.65 -37.90 27.31
C LEU A 638 -22.37 -38.30 28.63
N SER A 639 -21.79 -39.26 29.38
CA SER A 639 -22.43 -39.85 30.58
C SER A 639 -21.87 -39.34 31.91
N ASP A 640 -20.72 -38.66 31.90
CA ASP A 640 -20.02 -38.20 33.11
C ASP A 640 -19.77 -36.68 33.01
N PRO A 641 -20.61 -35.87 33.71
CA PRO A 641 -20.49 -34.41 33.68
C PRO A 641 -19.14 -33.87 34.20
N GLU A 642 -18.52 -34.58 35.17
CA GLU A 642 -17.21 -34.12 35.70
C GLU A 642 -16.11 -34.26 34.67
N ARG A 643 -16.11 -35.37 33.90
CA ARG A 643 -15.17 -35.56 32.79
C ARG A 643 -15.41 -34.60 31.66
N ALA A 644 -16.66 -34.31 31.32
CA ALA A 644 -17.03 -33.32 30.33
C ALA A 644 -16.53 -31.92 30.74
N ALA A 645 -16.75 -31.56 32.03
CA ALA A 645 -16.28 -30.27 32.57
C ALA A 645 -14.74 -30.18 32.61
N ALA A 646 -14.05 -31.28 32.97
CA ALA A 646 -12.59 -31.30 32.97
C ALA A 646 -12.02 -31.11 31.54
N GLN A 647 -12.59 -31.82 30.55
CA GLN A 647 -12.21 -31.67 29.13
C GLN A 647 -12.41 -30.24 28.64
N LEU A 648 -13.57 -29.63 28.95
CA LEU A 648 -13.89 -28.25 28.62
C LEU A 648 -12.89 -27.27 29.25
N ALA A 649 -12.64 -27.41 30.56
CA ALA A 649 -11.75 -26.54 31.31
C ALA A 649 -10.29 -26.61 30.77
N ALA A 650 -9.84 -27.77 30.36
CA ALA A 650 -8.50 -27.96 29.77
C ALA A 650 -8.37 -27.15 28.46
N ILE A 651 -9.37 -27.18 27.57
CA ILE A 651 -9.36 -26.40 26.32
C ILE A 651 -9.48 -24.90 26.60
N GLN A 652 -10.36 -24.51 27.55
CA GLN A 652 -10.53 -23.09 27.94
C GLN A 652 -9.22 -22.51 28.50
N ALA A 653 -8.49 -23.25 29.32
CA ALA A 653 -7.20 -22.82 29.84
C ALA A 653 -6.16 -22.56 28.72
N ARG A 654 -6.23 -23.31 27.65
CA ARG A 654 -5.36 -23.12 26.46
C ARG A 654 -5.77 -21.91 25.64
N SER A 655 -7.06 -21.58 25.56
CA SER A 655 -7.58 -20.46 24.77
C SER A 655 -6.94 -19.10 25.14
N ALA A 656 -6.61 -18.90 26.40
CA ALA A 656 -5.98 -17.68 26.90
C ALA A 656 -4.60 -17.37 26.24
N ARG A 657 -3.97 -18.37 25.65
CA ARG A 657 -2.64 -18.25 25.02
C ARG A 657 -2.71 -17.79 23.55
N PHE A 658 -3.88 -17.72 22.95
CA PHE A 658 -4.06 -17.52 21.52
C PHE A 658 -4.93 -16.27 21.26
N ARG A 659 -4.27 -15.13 21.19
CA ARG A 659 -4.92 -13.82 21.02
C ARG A 659 -4.54 -13.20 19.68
N TRP A 660 -5.49 -12.55 19.01
CA TRP A 660 -5.23 -11.92 17.70
C TRP A 660 -4.20 -10.79 17.76
N ASP A 661 -4.14 -10.06 18.87
CA ASP A 661 -3.13 -9.01 19.07
C ASP A 661 -1.70 -9.58 19.14
N GLU A 662 -1.50 -10.73 19.78
CA GLU A 662 -0.20 -11.43 19.82
C GLU A 662 0.20 -11.97 18.44
N VAL A 663 -0.76 -12.54 17.70
CA VAL A 663 -0.54 -13.01 16.32
C VAL A 663 -0.10 -11.84 15.43
N ALA A 664 -0.84 -10.72 15.51
CA ALA A 664 -0.51 -9.50 14.78
C ALA A 664 0.89 -8.97 15.13
N ALA A 665 1.25 -8.98 16.42
CA ALA A 665 2.57 -8.54 16.88
C ALA A 665 3.71 -9.41 16.30
N ARG A 666 3.54 -10.74 16.26
CA ARG A 666 4.53 -11.65 15.66
C ARG A 666 4.69 -11.45 14.16
N ILE A 667 3.57 -11.30 13.44
CA ILE A 667 3.60 -11.01 12.00
C ILE A 667 4.20 -9.62 11.77
N ARG A 668 3.91 -8.63 12.62
CA ARG A 668 4.51 -7.30 12.53
C ARG A 668 6.01 -7.34 12.72
N GLN A 669 6.51 -8.06 13.70
CA GLN A 669 7.94 -8.27 13.91
C GLN A 669 8.59 -8.88 12.66
N LEU A 670 8.01 -9.92 12.08
CA LEU A 670 8.51 -10.51 10.83
C LEU A 670 8.52 -9.48 9.68
N CYS A 671 7.50 -8.64 9.58
CA CYS A 671 7.45 -7.57 8.59
C CYS A 671 8.58 -6.56 8.76
N ASP A 672 8.89 -6.17 9.99
CA ASP A 672 9.98 -5.23 10.29
C ASP A 672 11.36 -5.84 9.95
N GLU A 673 11.58 -7.11 10.26
CA GLU A 673 12.78 -7.86 9.87
C GLU A 673 12.91 -7.94 8.33
N VAL A 674 11.80 -8.22 7.64
CA VAL A 674 11.75 -8.27 6.16
C VAL A 674 11.99 -6.89 5.54
N LEU A 675 11.48 -5.81 6.13
CA LEU A 675 11.68 -4.45 5.62
C LEU A 675 13.15 -4.01 5.69
N THR A 676 13.88 -4.41 6.72
CA THR A 676 15.30 -4.06 6.90
C THR A 676 16.24 -4.92 6.06
N ALA A 677 15.86 -6.16 5.76
CA ALA A 677 16.65 -7.11 5.00
C ALA A 677 16.60 -6.83 3.48
N PRO A 678 17.64 -7.21 2.69
CA PRO A 678 17.54 -7.13 1.24
C PRO A 678 16.43 -8.05 0.72
N PRO A 679 15.70 -7.66 -0.37
CA PRO A 679 14.69 -8.49 -0.99
C PRO A 679 15.28 -9.85 -1.41
N ARG A 680 14.54 -10.92 -1.18
CA ARG A 680 15.03 -12.29 -1.40
C ARG A 680 15.28 -12.60 -2.87
N SER A 681 14.48 -12.04 -3.79
CA SER A 681 14.70 -12.17 -5.24
C SER A 681 14.09 -10.97 -5.97
N ASN A 682 14.95 -10.15 -6.57
CA ASN A 682 14.55 -9.07 -7.46
C ASN A 682 14.53 -9.49 -8.93
N GLN A 683 15.26 -10.54 -9.32
CA GLN A 683 15.46 -10.91 -10.70
C GLN A 683 14.15 -11.17 -11.46
N MET A 684 13.21 -11.91 -10.86
CA MET A 684 11.89 -12.15 -11.46
C MET A 684 11.11 -10.84 -11.62
N ARG A 685 11.16 -9.97 -10.63
CA ARG A 685 10.48 -8.65 -10.66
C ARG A 685 11.04 -7.79 -11.79
N GLU A 686 12.35 -7.70 -11.89
CA GLU A 686 13.05 -6.93 -12.94
C GLU A 686 12.74 -7.48 -14.33
N GLN A 687 12.73 -8.80 -14.50
CA GLN A 687 12.37 -9.45 -15.76
C GLN A 687 10.93 -9.17 -16.16
N VAL A 688 9.97 -9.30 -15.23
CA VAL A 688 8.56 -9.00 -15.48
C VAL A 688 8.37 -7.54 -15.84
N GLN A 689 9.02 -6.63 -15.12
CA GLN A 689 8.95 -5.19 -15.42
C GLN A 689 9.59 -4.86 -16.78
N ALA A 690 10.73 -5.46 -17.11
CA ALA A 690 11.38 -5.26 -18.39
C ALA A 690 10.49 -5.73 -19.55
N VAL A 691 9.91 -6.93 -19.46
CA VAL A 691 8.97 -7.45 -20.46
C VAL A 691 7.73 -6.55 -20.58
N ARG A 692 7.17 -6.09 -19.47
CA ARG A 692 6.00 -5.19 -19.48
C ARG A 692 6.32 -3.85 -20.11
N ARG A 693 7.51 -3.25 -19.83
CA ARG A 693 7.95 -2.02 -20.49
C ARG A 693 8.05 -2.19 -22.01
N LEU A 694 8.57 -3.32 -22.47
CA LEU A 694 8.67 -3.65 -23.91
C LEU A 694 7.28 -3.86 -24.55
N LEU A 695 6.28 -4.31 -23.78
CA LEU A 695 4.90 -4.51 -24.25
C LEU A 695 4.06 -3.24 -24.20
N GLN A 696 4.55 -2.13 -23.62
CA GLN A 696 3.83 -0.87 -23.64
C GLN A 696 3.74 -0.32 -25.07
N PRO A 697 2.55 0.18 -25.49
CA PRO A 697 2.45 0.87 -26.78
C PRO A 697 3.42 2.06 -26.82
N GLY A 698 4.33 2.07 -27.80
CA GLY A 698 5.32 3.13 -27.96
C GLY A 698 6.71 2.87 -27.35
N ALA A 699 6.92 1.82 -26.56
CA ALA A 699 8.24 1.54 -25.96
C ALA A 699 9.32 1.16 -26.98
N LEU A 700 8.94 0.62 -28.14
CA LEU A 700 9.85 0.18 -29.21
C LEU A 700 9.86 1.11 -30.44
N ASP A 701 8.83 1.90 -30.59
CA ASP A 701 8.72 2.85 -31.69
C ASP A 701 8.35 4.21 -31.08
N GLY A 702 9.14 5.22 -31.15
CA GLY A 702 8.80 6.57 -30.72
C GLY A 702 7.57 7.17 -31.46
N ARG A 703 6.61 6.33 -31.86
CA ARG A 703 5.35 6.66 -32.51
C ARG A 703 4.21 5.80 -31.94
N ALA A 704 3.19 6.47 -31.45
CA ALA A 704 2.00 5.93 -30.77
C ALA A 704 1.02 5.15 -31.67
N ASP A 705 1.40 4.62 -32.81
CA ASP A 705 0.45 3.95 -33.72
C ASP A 705 0.99 2.62 -34.25
N LYS A 706 0.75 1.53 -33.49
CA LYS A 706 0.87 0.19 -34.10
C LYS A 706 -0.19 0.05 -35.18
N SER A 707 0.26 -0.06 -36.44
CA SER A 707 -0.64 -0.32 -37.55
C SER A 707 -1.49 -1.58 -37.26
N TRP A 708 -2.74 -1.61 -37.72
CA TRP A 708 -3.63 -2.76 -37.58
C TRP A 708 -2.96 -4.09 -38.05
N ARG A 709 -1.98 -4.04 -38.95
CA ARG A 709 -1.18 -5.17 -39.43
C ARG A 709 -0.31 -5.79 -38.32
N GLN A 710 0.30 -4.99 -37.47
CA GLN A 710 1.13 -5.48 -36.35
C GLN A 710 0.24 -6.11 -35.26
N ARG A 711 -0.93 -5.56 -35.03
CA ARG A 711 -1.93 -6.16 -34.12
C ARG A 711 -2.44 -7.49 -34.65
N LEU A 712 -2.66 -7.59 -35.95
CA LEU A 712 -3.06 -8.85 -36.62
C LEU A 712 -1.98 -9.91 -36.53
N GLN A 713 -0.70 -9.54 -36.74
CA GLN A 713 0.44 -10.45 -36.64
C GLN A 713 0.62 -10.97 -35.20
N PHE A 714 0.43 -10.11 -34.20
CA PHE A 714 0.47 -10.51 -32.80
C PHE A 714 -0.70 -11.46 -32.48
N GLY A 715 -1.91 -11.15 -32.91
CA GLY A 715 -3.07 -12.03 -32.76
C GLY A 715 -2.89 -13.39 -33.43
N LEU A 716 -2.31 -13.42 -34.64
CA LEU A 716 -1.98 -14.66 -35.35
C LEU A 716 -0.87 -15.46 -34.64
N HIS A 717 0.06 -14.78 -33.99
CA HIS A 717 1.08 -15.44 -33.16
C HIS A 717 0.45 -16.14 -31.97
N ILE A 718 -0.41 -15.47 -31.21
CA ILE A 718 -1.15 -16.07 -30.08
C ILE A 718 -1.98 -17.29 -30.56
N ILE A 719 -2.68 -17.17 -31.67
CA ILE A 719 -3.45 -18.29 -32.24
C ILE A 719 -2.56 -19.49 -32.56
N ARG A 720 -1.36 -19.25 -33.11
CA ARG A 720 -0.43 -20.32 -33.48
C ARG A 720 0.27 -20.97 -32.30
N THR A 721 0.56 -20.19 -31.23
CA THR A 721 1.31 -20.67 -30.07
C THR A 721 0.45 -21.13 -28.90
N GLU A 722 -0.73 -20.52 -28.71
CA GLU A 722 -1.55 -20.71 -27.52
C GLU A 722 -2.99 -21.14 -27.84
N GLY A 723 -3.42 -21.04 -29.11
CA GLY A 723 -4.74 -21.44 -29.58
C GLY A 723 -5.78 -20.33 -29.55
N LEU A 724 -7.00 -20.67 -30.03
CA LEU A 724 -8.10 -19.70 -30.23
C LEU A 724 -8.72 -19.16 -28.91
N ARG A 725 -8.69 -19.91 -27.82
CA ARG A 725 -9.29 -19.48 -26.54
C ARG A 725 -8.53 -18.33 -25.87
N PRO A 726 -7.21 -18.37 -25.70
CA PRO A 726 -6.43 -17.22 -25.23
C PRO A 726 -6.57 -15.99 -26.11
N PHE A 727 -6.55 -16.15 -27.43
CA PHE A 727 -6.78 -15.06 -28.37
C PHE A 727 -8.16 -14.39 -28.15
N ALA A 728 -9.24 -15.18 -28.00
CA ALA A 728 -10.57 -14.64 -27.76
C ALA A 728 -10.67 -13.89 -26.40
N GLN A 729 -9.92 -14.32 -25.38
CA GLN A 729 -9.84 -13.62 -24.11
C GLN A 729 -9.11 -12.28 -24.26
N GLU A 730 -7.99 -12.24 -24.95
CA GLU A 730 -7.22 -11.02 -25.24
C GLU A 730 -8.06 -10.01 -26.04
N VAL A 731 -8.76 -10.46 -27.08
CA VAL A 731 -9.67 -9.60 -27.86
C VAL A 731 -10.80 -9.05 -27.00
N LYS A 732 -11.38 -9.84 -26.11
CA LYS A 732 -12.44 -9.41 -25.19
C LYS A 732 -11.93 -8.39 -24.16
N GLN A 733 -10.71 -8.56 -23.70
CA GLN A 733 -10.05 -7.64 -22.77
C GLN A 733 -9.72 -6.33 -23.46
N TYR A 734 -9.19 -6.38 -24.68
CA TYR A 734 -8.92 -5.22 -25.52
C TYR A 734 -10.19 -4.42 -25.85
N LEU A 735 -11.27 -5.09 -26.26
CA LEU A 735 -12.55 -4.44 -26.53
C LEU A 735 -13.15 -3.77 -25.28
N ARG A 736 -12.99 -4.38 -24.11
CA ARG A 736 -13.38 -3.75 -22.83
C ARG A 736 -12.54 -2.52 -22.49
N TRP A 737 -11.29 -2.45 -22.92
CA TRP A 737 -10.42 -1.30 -22.72
C TRP A 737 -10.69 -0.17 -23.72
N VAL A 738 -11.00 -0.50 -24.97
CA VAL A 738 -11.30 0.49 -26.03
C VAL A 738 -12.69 1.11 -25.86
N LEU A 739 -13.64 0.38 -25.25
CA LEU A 739 -15.02 0.82 -25.05
C LEU A 739 -15.24 1.52 -23.68
N LYS A 740 -14.20 1.67 -22.86
CA LYS A 740 -14.15 2.57 -21.70
C LYS A 740 -13.47 3.88 -22.07
#